data_4c2f69a2e1586869f6461a0d292c5946
#
_entry.id   4c2f69a2e1586869f6461a0d292c5946
#
_cell.length_a   1.000
_cell.length_b   1.000
_cell.length_c   1.000
_cell.angle_alpha   90.00
_cell.angle_beta   90.00
_cell.angle_gamma   90.00
#
_symmetry.space_group_name_H-M   'P 1'
#
loop_
_entity.id
_entity.type
_entity.pdbx_description
1 polymer ?
#
loop_
_entity_poly.entity_id
_entity_poly.type
_entity_poly.pdbx_seq_one_letter_code
_entity_poly.pdbx_strand_id
1 'polypeptide(L)'
;MAILGKITTRHLATLLQVMGTIAALSVGQGAFPAVAQTKPAVSPSRVDDFFLADQNLLGHQLYRMRDAKAVVLVTYAPGDRRLRADAKALMALKAAYPKGLELFGLDSRIGARREAVVADTKAVGLDIPILFDYEQLVGEALGVTRAAEVIVIDPRRWTIAYRGPVDGAKPALEGLMAGEKIALPARAALGQALTFPERAKASSHAKISYTDSVAPIIQAKCATCHQPGGIGPMPLNTYSQIKAFSPMIREVIRTHRMPPYLADPTVGAFKDDDRLTLDQRKTLVHWIEAGAPRGTGEDPLQKVKFQAPEWPLGKPDVILDVPPVKVPATGIMDYQHPVVANAMSEGRWMKATTFRITDRQAVHHILTGVVGTDHVGDTFSESQWGASLGGYGPGRGSNIQPDDTGVWVPASGGVGFQNHYTPYGKETTEKTQMGLYFYPKGQEPTYVLRTFLIFDFAIEIPPGEEFHKETSYIEFPKDAILYGITPHAHVRGGSAQVSILYPNGKEDKLLALPRYDFSWQYEYFLKDPLKVPAGAKIIARWTYDNSTRNPGNPDPTKTVYMGEQTSEEMMATYLHYRWVDETVAHQTPDYETQLQGNLLMGILDDNMNGKIEMSELRGGAKGPVKMLKTYFALIDSSHDGGIDAKEMAAAAKMMPKRSPTAGVPPPAPTISPVASR
;
A
#
# COMPACT_ATOMS: atom_id res chain seq x y z
N MET A 1 -19.98 14.13 54.10
CA MET A 1 -19.15 13.79 55.31
C MET A 1 -17.72 13.62 54.80
N ALA A 2 -17.09 14.55 54.94
CA ALA A 2 -15.87 15.12 55.46
C ALA A 2 -14.95 14.08 56.13
N ILE A 3 -13.69 14.03 55.68
CA ILE A 3 -12.51 14.02 56.52
C ILE A 3 -11.36 14.63 55.73
N LEU A 4 -11.03 15.86 56.12
CA LEU A 4 -9.73 16.54 55.80
C LEU A 4 -8.65 16.00 56.74
N GLY A 5 -7.48 15.75 56.24
CA GLY A 5 -6.25 15.49 57.00
C GLY A 5 -5.14 16.41 56.53
N LYS A 6 -4.87 17.44 57.33
CA LYS A 6 -3.76 18.40 57.23
C LYS A 6 -2.42 17.69 57.38
N ILE A 7 -1.43 18.05 56.53
CA ILE A 7 0.00 17.91 56.86
C ILE A 7 0.70 19.24 56.63
N THR A 8 1.31 19.68 57.67
CA THR A 8 1.96 20.96 57.92
C THR A 8 3.35 21.05 57.29
N THR A 9 3.62 22.29 56.86
CA THR A 9 4.94 22.88 56.55
C THR A 9 5.95 22.69 57.70
N ARG A 10 7.14 22.23 57.35
CA ARG A 10 8.44 22.57 58.00
C ARG A 10 9.58 21.93 57.18
N HIS A 11 10.42 22.74 56.58
CA HIS A 11 11.86 22.83 56.62
C HIS A 11 12.37 23.62 55.40
N LEU A 12 12.38 24.93 55.61
CA LEU A 12 13.25 25.86 54.86
C LEU A 12 14.31 26.36 55.87
N ALA A 13 15.52 26.48 55.41
CA ALA A 13 16.70 27.08 56.02
C ALA A 13 17.80 26.09 56.43
N THR A 14 18.82 26.01 55.56
CA THR A 14 20.23 26.15 55.95
C THR A 14 21.11 26.00 54.69
N LEU A 15 21.51 27.11 54.10
CA LEU A 15 22.65 27.22 53.19
C LEU A 15 23.04 28.69 53.07
N LEU A 16 24.01 29.11 53.83
CA LEU A 16 24.88 30.25 53.52
C LEU A 16 26.04 30.26 54.53
N GLN A 17 27.23 30.47 54.01
CA GLN A 17 28.50 30.73 54.59
C GLN A 17 29.52 29.57 54.62
N VAL A 18 30.47 29.65 53.68
CA VAL A 18 31.88 29.85 53.97
C VAL A 18 32.57 30.44 52.74
N MET A 19 32.87 31.72 52.77
CA MET A 19 33.91 32.39 51.97
C MET A 19 35.18 32.56 52.84
N GLY A 20 36.33 32.46 52.17
CA GLY A 20 37.64 32.94 52.64
C GLY A 20 38.65 31.80 52.66
N THR A 21 39.74 31.80 51.98
CA THR A 21 40.91 32.68 52.05
C THR A 21 41.88 32.26 50.92
N ILE A 22 42.47 33.23 50.27
CA ILE A 22 43.54 33.11 49.27
C ILE A 22 44.84 32.91 49.96
N ALA A 23 45.67 31.94 49.56
CA ALA A 23 47.14 31.98 49.80
C ALA A 23 47.82 31.48 48.50
N ALA A 24 48.56 32.39 47.87
CA ALA A 24 49.46 32.12 46.79
C ALA A 24 50.73 31.41 47.26
N LEU A 25 51.06 30.29 46.60
CA LEU A 25 52.41 29.72 46.63
C LEU A 25 52.76 29.24 45.22
N SER A 26 53.69 29.97 44.63
CA SER A 26 54.39 29.61 43.41
C SER A 26 55.49 28.58 43.73
N VAL A 27 55.47 27.41 43.08
CA VAL A 27 56.72 26.62 42.88
C VAL A 27 56.47 25.55 41.77
N GLY A 28 57.34 25.50 40.79
CA GLY A 28 57.78 24.25 40.12
C GLY A 28 57.02 23.80 38.90
N GLN A 29 57.58 24.09 37.71
CA GLN A 29 57.27 23.42 36.47
C GLN A 29 57.66 21.93 36.57
N GLY A 30 56.69 21.06 36.81
CA GLY A 30 56.80 19.63 36.59
C GLY A 30 55.93 19.27 35.40
N ALA A 31 56.50 18.74 34.30
CA ALA A 31 55.78 18.22 33.16
C ALA A 31 54.93 17.02 33.59
N PHE A 32 53.61 17.20 33.71
CA PHE A 32 52.69 16.11 33.86
C PHE A 32 52.47 15.47 32.47
N PRO A 33 52.45 14.12 32.36
CA PRO A 33 52.10 13.47 31.11
C PRO A 33 50.67 13.84 30.73
N ALA A 34 50.48 14.24 29.49
CA ALA A 34 49.15 14.52 28.94
C ALA A 34 48.26 13.31 29.14
N VAL A 35 47.29 13.40 30.05
CA VAL A 35 46.21 12.44 30.13
C VAL A 35 45.43 12.56 28.79
N ALA A 36 45.54 11.54 27.99
CA ALA A 36 44.73 11.43 26.77
C ALA A 36 43.27 11.63 27.16
N GLN A 37 42.67 12.73 26.73
CA GLN A 37 41.23 12.94 26.84
C GLN A 37 40.55 11.81 26.06
N THR A 38 40.07 10.80 26.77
CA THR A 38 39.14 9.82 26.21
C THR A 38 37.92 10.62 25.76
N LYS A 39 37.70 10.69 24.44
CA LYS A 39 36.45 11.20 23.90
C LYS A 39 35.32 10.54 24.66
N PRO A 40 34.31 11.29 25.15
CA PRO A 40 33.18 10.71 25.85
C PRO A 40 32.58 9.65 24.92
N ALA A 41 32.32 8.45 25.45
CA ALA A 41 31.63 7.40 24.73
C ALA A 41 30.31 7.98 24.20
N VAL A 42 30.19 8.12 22.91
CA VAL A 42 28.94 8.59 22.27
C VAL A 42 27.86 7.58 22.63
N SER A 43 26.86 8.02 23.39
CA SER A 43 25.68 7.19 23.66
C SER A 43 25.16 6.64 22.34
N PRO A 44 24.82 5.34 22.26
CA PRO A 44 24.34 4.76 21.00
C PRO A 44 23.14 5.55 20.51
N SER A 45 23.25 6.17 19.33
CA SER A 45 22.16 6.93 18.73
C SER A 45 21.01 5.99 18.41
N ARG A 46 19.80 6.41 18.79
CA ARG A 46 18.58 5.69 18.44
C ARG A 46 18.33 5.79 16.92
N VAL A 47 17.94 4.68 16.32
CA VAL A 47 17.50 4.63 14.93
C VAL A 47 15.98 4.75 14.92
N ASP A 48 15.48 5.76 14.22
CA ASP A 48 14.03 5.96 14.01
C ASP A 48 13.50 4.97 12.97
N ASP A 49 12.20 4.69 13.04
CA ASP A 49 11.53 3.83 12.07
C ASP A 49 11.55 4.42 10.66
N PHE A 50 11.62 3.56 9.67
CA PHE A 50 11.50 3.90 8.25
C PHE A 50 10.91 2.72 7.47
N PHE A 51 10.34 3.04 6.32
CA PHE A 51 9.90 2.08 5.32
C PHE A 51 10.60 2.35 4.01
N LEU A 52 11.21 1.33 3.40
CA LEU A 52 11.83 1.41 2.08
C LEU A 52 11.49 0.17 1.26
N ALA A 53 11.34 0.36 -0.05
CA ALA A 53 11.19 -0.73 -1.00
C ALA A 53 12.55 -1.25 -1.48
N ASP A 54 12.65 -2.56 -1.73
CA ASP A 54 13.84 -3.17 -2.30
C ASP A 54 13.83 -3.20 -3.84
N GLN A 55 14.86 -3.83 -4.44
CA GLN A 55 14.98 -3.99 -5.89
C GLN A 55 13.87 -4.84 -6.52
N ASN A 56 13.16 -5.64 -5.72
CA ASN A 56 12.04 -6.48 -6.15
C ASN A 56 10.69 -5.82 -5.90
N LEU A 57 10.67 -4.54 -5.45
CA LEU A 57 9.47 -3.79 -5.07
C LEU A 57 8.73 -4.40 -3.87
N LEU A 58 9.45 -5.10 -2.98
CA LEU A 58 8.96 -5.53 -1.69
C LEU A 58 9.30 -4.48 -0.64
N GLY A 59 8.36 -4.20 0.25
CA GLY A 59 8.52 -3.19 1.28
C GLY A 59 9.07 -3.75 2.58
N HIS A 60 9.99 -3.00 3.20
CA HIS A 60 10.62 -3.36 4.46
C HIS A 60 10.49 -2.19 5.45
N GLN A 61 9.86 -2.45 6.60
CA GLN A 61 9.74 -1.48 7.70
C GLN A 61 10.61 -1.92 8.87
N LEU A 62 11.51 -1.04 9.31
CA LEU A 62 12.53 -1.40 10.32
C LEU A 62 11.89 -1.94 11.61
N TYR A 63 10.89 -1.25 12.17
CA TYR A 63 10.34 -1.61 13.48
C TYR A 63 9.45 -2.87 13.47
N ARG A 64 9.09 -3.40 12.30
CA ARG A 64 8.46 -4.73 12.20
C ARG A 64 9.41 -5.87 12.53
N MET A 65 10.74 -5.64 12.44
CA MET A 65 11.79 -6.64 12.69
C MET A 65 12.19 -6.72 14.17
N ARG A 66 11.32 -6.33 15.10
CA ARG A 66 11.60 -6.33 16.54
C ARG A 66 11.87 -7.71 17.15
N ASP A 67 11.45 -8.76 16.49
CA ASP A 67 11.68 -10.17 16.83
C ASP A 67 13.08 -10.66 16.40
N ALA A 68 13.74 -9.95 15.48
CA ALA A 68 15.11 -10.24 15.11
C ALA A 68 16.07 -10.00 16.29
N LYS A 69 17.20 -10.69 16.28
CA LYS A 69 18.26 -10.48 17.27
C LYS A 69 19.22 -9.36 16.85
N ALA A 70 19.39 -9.17 15.54
CA ALA A 70 20.16 -8.08 14.96
C ALA A 70 19.58 -7.70 13.59
N VAL A 71 19.59 -6.39 13.28
CA VAL A 71 19.35 -5.86 11.94
C VAL A 71 20.65 -5.23 11.44
N VAL A 72 21.07 -5.58 10.24
CA VAL A 72 22.30 -5.08 9.62
C VAL A 72 21.95 -4.33 8.34
N LEU A 73 22.39 -3.08 8.27
CA LEU A 73 22.35 -2.28 7.04
C LEU A 73 23.78 -2.16 6.50
N VAL A 74 23.96 -2.44 5.22
CA VAL A 74 25.21 -2.21 4.50
C VAL A 74 24.99 -1.07 3.52
N THR A 75 25.67 0.05 3.68
CA THR A 75 25.55 1.18 2.76
C THR A 75 26.03 0.74 1.37
N TYR A 76 25.16 0.90 0.38
CA TYR A 76 25.31 0.29 -0.93
C TYR A 76 25.56 1.34 -2.03
N ALA A 77 26.44 1.00 -2.96
CA ALA A 77 26.60 1.70 -4.23
C ALA A 77 27.10 0.72 -5.29
N PRO A 78 26.43 0.55 -6.45
CA PRO A 78 26.90 -0.32 -7.52
C PRO A 78 28.30 0.06 -7.97
N GLY A 79 29.12 -0.95 -8.24
CA GLY A 79 30.50 -0.78 -8.69
C GLY A 79 31.50 -0.37 -7.60
N ASP A 80 31.08 -0.20 -6.34
CA ASP A 80 32.01 0.09 -5.24
C ASP A 80 33.01 -1.07 -5.05
N ARG A 81 34.31 -0.75 -5.07
CA ARG A 81 35.36 -1.77 -4.99
C ARG A 81 35.42 -2.44 -3.61
N ARG A 82 35.18 -1.68 -2.55
CA ARG A 82 35.19 -2.21 -1.19
C ARG A 82 34.00 -3.14 -0.97
N LEU A 83 32.81 -2.72 -1.36
CA LEU A 83 31.61 -3.55 -1.27
C LEU A 83 31.76 -4.88 -2.02
N ARG A 84 32.35 -4.85 -3.22
CA ARG A 84 32.66 -6.06 -4.01
C ARG A 84 33.64 -6.97 -3.27
N ALA A 85 34.67 -6.42 -2.64
CA ALA A 85 35.60 -7.20 -1.83
C ALA A 85 34.95 -7.82 -0.58
N ASP A 86 33.98 -7.11 0.02
CA ASP A 86 33.30 -7.51 1.23
C ASP A 86 32.10 -8.44 0.98
N ALA A 87 31.62 -8.59 -0.27
CA ALA A 87 30.42 -9.36 -0.60
C ALA A 87 30.45 -10.80 -0.05
N LYS A 88 31.58 -11.51 -0.21
CA LYS A 88 31.75 -12.86 0.33
C LYS A 88 31.65 -12.91 1.85
N ALA A 89 32.20 -11.92 2.56
CA ALA A 89 32.13 -11.83 4.01
C ALA A 89 30.70 -11.53 4.49
N LEU A 90 29.97 -10.66 3.78
CA LEU A 90 28.57 -10.37 4.06
C LEU A 90 27.68 -11.60 3.87
N MET A 91 27.88 -12.36 2.78
CA MET A 91 27.14 -13.62 2.58
C MET A 91 27.49 -14.69 3.61
N ALA A 92 28.75 -14.73 4.06
CA ALA A 92 29.15 -15.62 5.17
C ALA A 92 28.48 -15.22 6.49
N LEU A 93 28.29 -13.94 6.79
CA LEU A 93 27.52 -13.50 7.95
C LEU A 93 26.06 -13.93 7.84
N LYS A 94 25.42 -13.73 6.67
CA LYS A 94 24.04 -14.20 6.43
C LYS A 94 23.89 -15.70 6.70
N ALA A 95 24.85 -16.48 6.17
CA ALA A 95 24.86 -17.94 6.33
C ALA A 95 25.15 -18.41 7.78
N ALA A 96 25.97 -17.66 8.52
CA ALA A 96 26.33 -17.99 9.90
C ALA A 96 25.15 -17.77 10.88
N TYR A 97 24.23 -16.87 10.55
CA TYR A 97 23.07 -16.54 11.39
C TYR A 97 21.75 -16.63 10.59
N PRO A 98 21.35 -17.83 10.14
CA PRO A 98 20.17 -18.00 9.28
C PRO A 98 18.85 -17.67 9.99
N LYS A 99 18.88 -17.56 11.32
CA LYS A 99 17.75 -17.14 12.14
C LYS A 99 18.17 -15.97 13.04
N GLY A 100 17.35 -14.95 13.06
CA GLY A 100 17.56 -13.78 13.93
C GLY A 100 18.46 -12.68 13.39
N LEU A 101 19.06 -12.83 12.19
CA LEU A 101 19.76 -11.78 11.47
C LEU A 101 18.94 -11.33 10.28
N GLU A 102 18.60 -10.05 10.25
CA GLU A 102 18.10 -9.38 9.05
C GLU A 102 19.25 -8.59 8.41
N LEU A 103 19.51 -8.81 7.12
CA LEU A 103 20.63 -8.19 6.41
C LEU A 103 20.16 -7.51 5.13
N PHE A 104 20.37 -6.20 5.02
CA PHE A 104 19.97 -5.36 3.91
C PHE A 104 21.11 -4.51 3.39
N GLY A 105 21.09 -4.20 2.11
CA GLY A 105 21.80 -3.06 1.56
C GLY A 105 20.96 -1.78 1.68
N LEU A 106 21.59 -0.62 1.82
CA LEU A 106 20.95 0.69 1.83
C LEU A 106 21.54 1.55 0.72
N ASP A 107 20.78 1.79 -0.35
CA ASP A 107 21.17 2.67 -1.46
C ASP A 107 20.54 4.06 -1.31
N SER A 108 21.29 5.00 -0.71
CA SER A 108 20.90 6.39 -0.54
C SER A 108 21.47 7.31 -1.63
N ARG A 109 21.73 6.81 -2.84
CA ARG A 109 22.23 7.64 -3.92
C ARG A 109 21.11 8.37 -4.66
N ILE A 110 21.41 9.59 -5.07
CA ILE A 110 20.52 10.34 -5.98
C ILE A 110 20.50 9.62 -7.33
N GLY A 111 19.29 9.38 -7.87
CA GLY A 111 19.11 8.73 -9.17
C GLY A 111 19.46 7.24 -9.19
N ALA A 112 19.42 6.56 -8.05
CA ALA A 112 19.55 5.11 -7.96
C ALA A 112 18.53 4.40 -8.88
N ARG A 113 18.96 3.38 -9.63
CA ARG A 113 18.14 2.63 -10.59
C ARG A 113 18.10 1.16 -10.21
N ARG A 114 16.90 0.59 -10.16
CA ARG A 114 16.68 -0.82 -9.78
C ARG A 114 17.42 -1.79 -10.68
N GLU A 115 17.37 -1.58 -12.00
CA GLU A 115 17.99 -2.46 -12.98
C GLU A 115 19.51 -2.50 -12.79
N ALA A 116 20.13 -1.35 -12.50
CA ALA A 116 21.56 -1.26 -12.24
C ALA A 116 21.96 -2.01 -10.95
N VAL A 117 21.12 -1.92 -9.91
CA VAL A 117 21.32 -2.65 -8.65
C VAL A 117 21.18 -4.16 -8.86
N VAL A 118 20.13 -4.60 -9.56
CA VAL A 118 19.92 -6.03 -9.88
C VAL A 118 21.11 -6.60 -10.66
N ALA A 119 21.60 -5.87 -11.66
CA ALA A 119 22.75 -6.29 -12.44
C ALA A 119 24.03 -6.38 -11.59
N ASP A 120 24.28 -5.37 -10.74
CA ASP A 120 25.49 -5.31 -9.90
C ASP A 120 25.46 -6.38 -8.80
N THR A 121 24.35 -6.54 -8.07
CA THR A 121 24.21 -7.57 -7.00
C THR A 121 24.43 -8.98 -7.55
N LYS A 122 23.87 -9.27 -8.74
CA LYS A 122 24.10 -10.54 -9.44
C LYS A 122 25.57 -10.73 -9.81
N ALA A 123 26.23 -9.68 -10.33
CA ALA A 123 27.63 -9.74 -10.76
C ALA A 123 28.60 -9.94 -9.59
N VAL A 124 28.29 -9.44 -8.40
CA VAL A 124 29.15 -9.58 -7.20
C VAL A 124 28.73 -10.72 -6.26
N GLY A 125 27.63 -11.41 -6.55
CA GLY A 125 27.11 -12.52 -5.73
C GLY A 125 26.56 -12.05 -4.38
N LEU A 126 25.94 -10.87 -4.32
CA LEU A 126 25.35 -10.29 -3.12
C LEU A 126 23.82 -10.54 -3.11
N ASP A 127 23.41 -11.66 -2.56
CA ASP A 127 22.01 -12.07 -2.45
C ASP A 127 21.35 -11.52 -1.16
N ILE A 128 21.09 -10.22 -1.17
CA ILE A 128 20.34 -9.50 -0.09
C ILE A 128 19.39 -8.47 -0.69
N PRO A 129 18.29 -8.12 0.01
CA PRO A 129 17.47 -6.97 -0.39
C PRO A 129 18.28 -5.68 -0.31
N ILE A 130 18.20 -4.85 -1.35
CA ILE A 130 18.81 -3.52 -1.40
C ILE A 130 17.70 -2.49 -1.31
N LEU A 131 17.62 -1.81 -0.19
CA LEU A 131 16.60 -0.81 0.12
C LEU A 131 16.92 0.52 -0.57
N PHE A 132 15.94 1.09 -1.27
CA PHE A 132 16.10 2.35 -2.00
C PHE A 132 15.67 3.55 -1.17
N ASP A 133 16.63 4.32 -0.68
CA ASP A 133 16.43 5.58 0.03
C ASP A 133 16.54 6.75 -0.96
N TYR A 134 15.60 6.85 -1.91
CA TYR A 134 15.59 7.91 -2.95
C TYR A 134 15.56 9.32 -2.37
N GLU A 135 14.98 9.48 -1.20
CA GLU A 135 14.83 10.74 -0.49
C GLU A 135 16.07 11.11 0.30
N GLN A 136 16.99 10.18 0.50
CA GLN A 136 18.19 10.27 1.34
C GLN A 136 17.91 10.49 2.85
N LEU A 137 16.65 10.49 3.27
CA LEU A 137 16.26 10.78 4.65
C LEU A 137 16.76 9.75 5.65
N VAL A 138 16.86 8.48 5.24
CA VAL A 138 17.39 7.40 6.09
C VAL A 138 18.92 7.50 6.19
N GLY A 139 19.61 7.66 5.07
CA GLY A 139 21.06 7.84 5.03
C GLY A 139 21.52 9.10 5.77
N GLU A 140 20.76 10.19 5.69
CA GLU A 140 21.03 11.43 6.43
C GLU A 140 20.90 11.21 7.95
N ALA A 141 19.79 10.60 8.39
CA ALA A 141 19.52 10.33 9.80
C ALA A 141 20.55 9.36 10.42
N LEU A 142 20.99 8.36 9.65
CA LEU A 142 22.04 7.43 10.06
C LEU A 142 23.44 8.02 9.98
N GLY A 143 23.60 9.23 9.45
CA GLY A 143 24.93 9.87 9.29
C GLY A 143 25.83 9.13 8.28
N VAL A 144 25.26 8.47 7.28
CA VAL A 144 25.99 7.76 6.23
C VAL A 144 26.84 8.73 5.42
N THR A 145 28.10 8.38 5.14
CA THR A 145 29.02 9.19 4.35
C THR A 145 29.71 8.43 3.22
N ARG A 146 29.76 7.11 3.33
CA ARG A 146 30.45 6.24 2.38
C ARG A 146 29.68 4.96 2.15
N ALA A 147 29.93 4.31 1.01
CA ALA A 147 29.50 2.94 0.75
C ALA A 147 30.32 1.91 1.57
N ALA A 148 29.86 0.66 1.59
CA ALA A 148 30.49 -0.46 2.30
C ALA A 148 30.65 -0.22 3.83
N GLU A 149 29.83 0.64 4.43
CA GLU A 149 29.70 0.75 5.88
C GLU A 149 28.66 -0.25 6.38
N VAL A 150 29.01 -1.09 7.33
CA VAL A 150 28.12 -2.00 8.04
C VAL A 150 27.62 -1.29 9.30
N ILE A 151 26.30 -1.20 9.45
CA ILE A 151 25.63 -0.64 10.62
C ILE A 151 24.83 -1.76 11.26
N VAL A 152 25.24 -2.21 12.44
CA VAL A 152 24.55 -3.26 13.21
C VAL A 152 23.62 -2.58 14.22
N ILE A 153 22.36 -2.90 14.17
CA ILE A 153 21.29 -2.32 15.01
C ILE A 153 20.77 -3.40 15.98
N ASP A 154 20.66 -3.05 17.26
CA ASP A 154 19.92 -3.83 18.27
C ASP A 154 18.41 -3.53 18.14
N PRO A 155 17.57 -4.44 17.62
CA PRO A 155 16.16 -4.17 17.40
C PRO A 155 15.33 -4.14 18.68
N ARG A 156 15.87 -4.59 19.81
CA ARG A 156 15.20 -4.50 21.12
C ARG A 156 15.24 -3.07 21.69
N ARG A 157 16.22 -2.27 21.26
CA ARG A 157 16.47 -0.91 21.75
C ARG A 157 16.48 0.14 20.63
N TRP A 158 16.54 -0.31 19.38
CA TRP A 158 16.73 0.51 18.18
C TRP A 158 17.97 1.41 18.30
N THR A 159 19.07 0.82 18.75
CA THR A 159 20.35 1.52 18.90
C THR A 159 21.44 0.87 18.06
N ILE A 160 22.39 1.67 17.59
CA ILE A 160 23.53 1.18 16.81
C ILE A 160 24.49 0.47 17.76
N ALA A 161 24.68 -0.82 17.57
CA ALA A 161 25.64 -1.65 18.29
C ALA A 161 27.06 -1.57 17.71
N TYR A 162 27.16 -1.39 16.39
CA TYR A 162 28.42 -1.21 15.68
C TYR A 162 28.18 -0.45 14.38
N ARG A 163 29.19 0.32 13.94
CA ARG A 163 29.27 0.84 12.59
C ARG A 163 30.72 0.88 12.11
N GLY A 164 30.97 0.51 10.85
CA GLY A 164 32.29 0.45 10.24
C GLY A 164 32.43 -0.65 9.21
N PRO A 165 33.66 -1.08 8.87
CA PRO A 165 33.91 -2.18 7.93
C PRO A 165 33.35 -3.52 8.43
N VAL A 166 33.06 -4.44 7.50
CA VAL A 166 32.42 -5.76 7.79
C VAL A 166 33.24 -6.62 8.76
N ASP A 167 34.56 -6.52 8.74
CA ASP A 167 35.48 -7.27 9.59
C ASP A 167 35.31 -6.97 11.10
N GLY A 168 34.76 -5.81 11.46
CA GLY A 168 34.48 -5.41 12.82
C GLY A 168 33.06 -5.73 13.29
N ALA A 169 32.17 -6.26 12.46
CA ALA A 169 30.77 -6.49 12.80
C ALA A 169 30.56 -7.76 13.68
N LYS A 170 31.43 -8.76 13.53
CA LYS A 170 31.25 -10.06 14.19
C LYS A 170 31.07 -9.99 15.71
N PRO A 171 31.90 -9.26 16.50
CA PRO A 171 31.71 -9.18 17.95
C PRO A 171 30.37 -8.57 18.37
N ALA A 172 29.88 -7.57 17.61
CA ALA A 172 28.56 -6.99 17.86
C ALA A 172 27.44 -7.99 17.61
N LEU A 173 27.54 -8.76 16.51
CA LEU A 173 26.56 -9.79 16.18
C LEU A 173 26.56 -10.92 17.24
N GLU A 174 27.72 -11.43 17.62
CA GLU A 174 27.86 -12.45 18.66
C GLU A 174 27.20 -12.02 19.98
N GLY A 175 27.49 -10.80 20.46
CA GLY A 175 26.87 -10.26 21.65
C GLY A 175 25.36 -10.08 21.54
N LEU A 176 24.85 -9.57 20.41
CA LEU A 176 23.40 -9.45 20.18
C LEU A 176 22.72 -10.82 20.10
N MET A 177 23.32 -11.81 19.44
CA MET A 177 22.81 -13.17 19.39
C MET A 177 22.75 -13.82 20.77
N ALA A 178 23.73 -13.51 21.66
CA ALA A 178 23.75 -13.92 23.05
C ALA A 178 22.77 -13.13 23.94
N GLY A 179 22.12 -12.09 23.42
CA GLY A 179 21.18 -11.25 24.17
C GLY A 179 21.82 -10.10 24.93
N GLU A 180 23.11 -9.83 24.72
CA GLU A 180 23.87 -8.81 25.40
C GLU A 180 23.53 -7.40 24.89
N LYS A 181 23.81 -6.37 25.73
CA LYS A 181 23.79 -4.97 25.31
C LYS A 181 25.19 -4.60 24.83
N ILE A 182 25.33 -4.41 23.53
CA ILE A 182 26.59 -4.10 22.89
C ILE A 182 26.57 -2.69 22.30
N ALA A 183 27.68 -1.94 22.48
CA ALA A 183 27.98 -0.70 21.79
C ALA A 183 29.49 -0.64 21.56
N LEU A 184 29.91 -0.93 20.34
CA LEU A 184 31.33 -0.90 19.98
C LEU A 184 31.74 0.46 19.39
N PRO A 185 33.01 0.88 19.55
CA PRO A 185 33.51 2.07 18.90
C PRO A 185 33.32 2.05 17.38
N ALA A 186 32.88 3.18 16.82
CA ALA A 186 32.75 3.33 15.38
C ALA A 186 34.12 3.27 14.69
N ARG A 187 34.17 2.61 13.52
CA ARG A 187 35.34 2.57 12.65
C ARG A 187 35.03 3.28 11.33
N ALA A 188 36.03 3.87 10.70
CA ALA A 188 35.85 4.57 9.44
C ALA A 188 35.42 3.62 8.32
N ALA A 189 34.37 3.97 7.57
CA ALA A 189 33.97 3.27 6.37
C ALA A 189 35.01 3.47 5.22
N LEU A 190 35.22 2.45 4.41
CA LEU A 190 36.31 2.40 3.42
C LEU A 190 35.85 2.52 1.97
N GLY A 191 34.53 2.47 1.69
CA GLY A 191 33.98 2.56 0.35
C GLY A 191 34.00 4.00 -0.22
N GLN A 192 33.47 4.16 -1.43
CA GLN A 192 33.38 5.46 -2.10
C GLN A 192 32.50 6.43 -1.30
N ALA A 193 32.79 7.73 -1.40
CA ALA A 193 31.99 8.76 -0.77
C ALA A 193 30.58 8.83 -1.38
N LEU A 194 29.59 9.03 -0.53
CA LEU A 194 28.20 9.27 -0.92
C LEU A 194 27.85 10.74 -0.66
N THR A 195 27.12 11.35 -1.58
CA THR A 195 26.79 12.77 -1.53
C THR A 195 25.38 12.96 -0.94
N PHE A 196 25.30 13.83 0.08
CA PHE A 196 24.04 14.23 0.72
C PHE A 196 23.91 15.76 0.66
N PRO A 197 23.30 16.35 -0.40
CA PRO A 197 23.23 17.79 -0.59
C PRO A 197 22.51 18.53 0.52
N GLU A 198 21.45 17.93 1.10
CA GLU A 198 20.68 18.56 2.17
C GLU A 198 21.48 18.69 3.47
N ARG A 199 22.41 17.78 3.74
CA ARG A 199 23.30 17.87 4.89
C ARG A 199 24.16 19.15 4.85
N ALA A 200 24.61 19.56 3.66
CA ALA A 200 25.32 20.83 3.48
C ALA A 200 24.41 22.05 3.73
N LYS A 201 23.10 21.88 3.60
CA LYS A 201 22.08 22.93 3.81
C LYS A 201 21.47 22.89 5.22
N ALA A 202 21.94 22.06 6.14
CA ALA A 202 21.33 21.85 7.47
C ALA A 202 21.12 23.17 8.25
N SER A 203 22.07 24.14 8.15
CA SER A 203 21.92 25.45 8.78
C SER A 203 20.79 26.32 8.19
N SER A 204 20.32 26.01 6.98
CA SER A 204 19.21 26.69 6.33
C SER A 204 17.86 26.04 6.64
N HIS A 205 17.81 24.82 7.15
CA HIS A 205 16.54 24.13 7.45
C HIS A 205 15.72 24.87 8.52
N ALA A 206 16.38 25.55 9.49
CA ALA A 206 15.70 26.42 10.45
C ALA A 206 15.02 27.66 9.81
N LYS A 207 15.34 27.96 8.56
CA LYS A 207 14.76 29.09 7.78
C LYS A 207 13.63 28.62 6.85
N ILE A 208 13.27 27.32 6.85
CA ILE A 208 12.13 26.83 6.07
C ILE A 208 10.87 27.55 6.57
N SER A 209 10.22 28.27 5.68
CA SER A 209 9.02 29.06 6.01
C SER A 209 7.84 28.15 6.26
N TYR A 210 7.20 28.29 7.44
CA TYR A 210 5.93 27.63 7.68
C TYR A 210 4.84 28.14 6.72
N THR A 211 4.71 29.46 6.57
CA THR A 211 3.64 30.09 5.78
C THR A 211 3.76 29.78 4.29
N ASP A 212 4.98 29.80 3.74
CA ASP A 212 5.17 29.77 2.29
C ASP A 212 5.52 28.38 1.78
N SER A 213 6.08 27.51 2.64
CA SER A 213 6.52 26.16 2.23
C SER A 213 5.72 25.03 2.88
N VAL A 214 5.49 25.09 4.21
CA VAL A 214 4.89 23.98 4.96
C VAL A 214 3.36 24.00 4.90
N ALA A 215 2.72 25.15 5.20
CA ALA A 215 1.27 25.26 5.25
C ALA A 215 0.60 24.91 3.91
N PRO A 216 1.13 25.31 2.73
CA PRO A 216 0.58 24.87 1.44
C PRO A 216 0.64 23.35 1.23
N ILE A 217 1.72 22.69 1.67
CA ILE A 217 1.83 21.24 1.58
C ILE A 217 0.78 20.58 2.49
N ILE A 218 0.68 21.01 3.75
CA ILE A 218 -0.31 20.49 4.70
C ILE A 218 -1.74 20.69 4.18
N GLN A 219 -2.04 21.86 3.65
CA GLN A 219 -3.35 22.17 3.06
C GLN A 219 -3.70 21.21 1.92
N ALA A 220 -2.77 21.01 0.99
CA ALA A 220 -3.02 20.24 -0.22
C ALA A 220 -3.03 18.72 0.02
N LYS A 221 -2.19 18.21 0.96
CA LYS A 221 -1.91 16.78 1.09
C LYS A 221 -2.38 16.15 2.40
N CYS A 222 -2.75 16.94 3.40
CA CYS A 222 -3.11 16.43 4.73
C CYS A 222 -4.50 16.89 5.18
N ALA A 223 -4.77 18.20 5.08
CA ALA A 223 -5.96 18.81 5.68
C ALA A 223 -7.27 18.38 5.03
N THR A 224 -7.27 17.86 3.80
CA THR A 224 -8.46 17.29 3.15
C THR A 224 -9.10 16.18 3.98
N CYS A 225 -8.28 15.34 4.61
CA CYS A 225 -8.73 14.27 5.52
C CYS A 225 -8.63 14.69 6.98
N HIS A 226 -7.59 15.44 7.37
CA HIS A 226 -7.30 15.88 8.73
C HIS A 226 -7.92 17.25 9.03
N GLN A 227 -9.24 17.32 9.03
CA GLN A 227 -10.05 18.49 9.34
C GLN A 227 -11.19 18.11 10.28
N PRO A 228 -11.85 19.08 10.97
CA PRO A 228 -13.02 18.78 11.78
C PRO A 228 -14.10 18.08 10.95
N GLY A 229 -14.57 16.90 11.42
CA GLY A 229 -15.53 16.07 10.68
C GLY A 229 -14.97 15.29 9.48
N GLY A 230 -13.66 15.36 9.23
CA GLY A 230 -12.96 14.53 8.25
C GLY A 230 -12.70 13.12 8.78
N ILE A 231 -12.18 12.25 7.91
CA ILE A 231 -11.83 10.86 8.28
C ILE A 231 -10.57 10.78 9.14
N GLY A 232 -9.65 11.75 9.02
CA GLY A 232 -8.42 11.78 9.82
C GLY A 232 -8.73 11.96 11.31
N PRO A 233 -8.06 11.21 12.22
CA PRO A 233 -8.40 11.17 13.63
C PRO A 233 -8.10 12.49 14.38
N MET A 234 -7.25 13.37 13.81
CA MET A 234 -6.91 14.66 14.39
C MET A 234 -6.91 15.73 13.30
N PRO A 235 -7.40 16.94 13.57
CA PRO A 235 -7.32 18.05 12.62
C PRO A 235 -5.89 18.60 12.53
N LEU A 236 -5.46 19.00 11.32
CA LEU A 236 -4.18 19.65 11.03
C LEU A 236 -4.43 20.99 10.35
N ASN A 237 -5.35 21.80 10.89
CA ASN A 237 -5.80 23.05 10.32
C ASN A 237 -5.28 24.29 11.05
N THR A 238 -4.31 24.13 11.95
CA THR A 238 -3.57 25.21 12.60
C THR A 238 -2.11 24.84 12.82
N TYR A 239 -1.23 25.86 12.87
CA TYR A 239 0.16 25.64 13.23
C TYR A 239 0.33 24.92 14.59
N SER A 240 -0.47 25.28 15.60
CA SER A 240 -0.40 24.67 16.94
C SER A 240 -0.62 23.16 16.90
N GLN A 241 -1.60 22.71 16.14
CA GLN A 241 -1.89 21.30 15.95
C GLN A 241 -0.77 20.59 15.19
N ILE A 242 -0.29 21.18 14.08
CA ILE A 242 0.81 20.61 13.29
C ILE A 242 2.07 20.50 14.15
N LYS A 243 2.38 21.53 14.96
CA LYS A 243 3.52 21.54 15.90
C LYS A 243 3.39 20.45 16.95
N ALA A 244 2.19 20.29 17.53
CA ALA A 244 1.95 19.26 18.56
C ALA A 244 2.13 17.85 18.00
N PHE A 245 1.70 17.60 16.75
CA PHE A 245 1.82 16.30 16.09
C PHE A 245 3.08 16.16 15.23
N SER A 246 4.00 17.12 15.22
CA SER A 246 5.19 17.10 14.34
C SER A 246 6.05 15.83 14.47
N PRO A 247 6.29 15.22 15.67
CA PRO A 247 7.01 13.96 15.74
C PRO A 247 6.29 12.80 15.02
N MET A 248 4.96 12.73 15.15
CA MET A 248 4.14 11.74 14.48
C MET A 248 4.11 12.00 12.96
N ILE A 249 3.97 13.25 12.54
CA ILE A 249 4.00 13.64 11.11
C ILE A 249 5.34 13.21 10.49
N ARG A 250 6.47 13.44 11.16
CA ARG A 250 7.78 12.99 10.69
C ARG A 250 7.84 11.48 10.55
N GLU A 251 7.35 10.74 11.53
CA GLU A 251 7.35 9.28 11.53
C GLU A 251 6.48 8.72 10.39
N VAL A 252 5.24 9.21 10.21
CA VAL A 252 4.36 8.70 9.15
C VAL A 252 4.84 9.05 7.74
N ILE A 253 5.62 10.14 7.58
CA ILE A 253 6.27 10.47 6.31
C ILE A 253 7.43 9.51 6.05
N ARG A 254 8.31 9.24 7.02
CA ARG A 254 9.44 8.31 6.90
C ARG A 254 9.02 6.87 6.69
N THR A 255 7.88 6.48 7.24
CA THR A 255 7.30 5.15 7.06
C THR A 255 6.33 5.07 5.89
N HIS A 256 6.18 6.14 5.10
CA HIS A 256 5.28 6.23 3.95
C HIS A 256 3.82 5.86 4.28
N ARG A 257 3.38 6.06 5.54
CA ARG A 257 1.99 5.82 5.93
C ARG A 257 1.06 6.95 5.55
N MET A 258 1.59 8.21 5.49
CA MET A 258 0.81 9.38 5.09
C MET A 258 1.60 10.27 4.13
N PRO A 259 0.93 10.85 3.11
CA PRO A 259 -0.42 10.51 2.64
C PRO A 259 -0.51 9.05 2.22
N PRO A 260 -1.71 8.43 2.30
CA PRO A 260 -1.86 6.98 2.06
C PRO A 260 -1.91 6.62 0.57
N TYR A 261 -1.06 7.19 -0.24
CA TYR A 261 -0.88 6.86 -1.66
C TYR A 261 0.29 5.89 -1.81
N LEU A 262 0.01 4.64 -2.14
CA LEU A 262 0.93 3.53 -1.95
C LEU A 262 1.71 3.13 -3.21
N ALA A 263 1.38 3.67 -4.39
CA ALA A 263 2.08 3.33 -5.64
C ALA A 263 3.56 3.76 -5.59
N ASP A 264 4.45 2.85 -6.00
CA ASP A 264 5.88 3.16 -6.13
C ASP A 264 6.10 4.26 -7.19
N PRO A 265 6.90 5.30 -6.88
CA PRO A 265 7.08 6.44 -7.77
C PRO A 265 7.82 6.11 -9.07
N THR A 266 8.42 4.95 -9.17
CA THR A 266 9.22 4.52 -10.34
C THR A 266 8.46 3.58 -11.28
N VAL A 267 7.20 3.21 -10.93
CA VAL A 267 6.38 2.27 -11.71
C VAL A 267 5.03 2.90 -12.03
N GLY A 268 4.74 3.01 -13.32
CA GLY A 268 3.50 3.60 -13.81
C GLY A 268 3.44 5.14 -13.63
N ALA A 269 2.43 5.73 -14.25
CA ALA A 269 2.05 7.12 -14.06
C ALA A 269 0.53 7.19 -13.97
N PHE A 270 0.00 7.87 -12.94
CA PHE A 270 -1.41 7.84 -12.63
C PHE A 270 -2.00 9.25 -12.61
N LYS A 271 -3.31 9.34 -12.89
CA LYS A 271 -4.11 10.53 -12.59
C LYS A 271 -4.21 10.67 -11.07
N ASP A 272 -4.42 11.88 -10.60
CA ASP A 272 -4.68 12.16 -9.18
C ASP A 272 -3.61 11.57 -8.23
N ASP A 273 -2.34 11.75 -8.59
CA ASP A 273 -1.22 11.31 -7.77
C ASP A 273 -1.09 12.18 -6.51
N ASP A 274 -1.63 11.67 -5.41
CA ASP A 274 -1.69 12.39 -4.13
C ASP A 274 -0.46 12.21 -3.24
N ARG A 275 0.57 11.49 -3.70
CA ARG A 275 1.81 11.35 -2.91
C ARG A 275 2.51 12.70 -2.69
N LEU A 276 3.28 12.77 -1.64
CA LEU A 276 4.25 13.86 -1.47
C LEU A 276 5.37 13.71 -2.49
N THR A 277 5.76 14.80 -3.13
CA THR A 277 6.99 14.83 -3.92
C THR A 277 8.22 14.66 -3.03
N LEU A 278 9.38 14.30 -3.62
CA LEU A 278 10.63 14.20 -2.87
C LEU A 278 10.95 15.51 -2.12
N ASP A 279 10.76 16.66 -2.77
CA ASP A 279 11.03 17.96 -2.16
C ASP A 279 10.05 18.27 -1.02
N GLN A 280 8.76 17.93 -1.18
CA GLN A 280 7.77 18.09 -0.11
C GLN A 280 8.09 17.25 1.11
N ARG A 281 8.52 15.98 0.93
CA ARG A 281 8.94 15.11 2.04
C ARG A 281 10.15 15.68 2.76
N LYS A 282 11.19 16.06 2.03
CA LYS A 282 12.39 16.70 2.58
C LYS A 282 12.04 17.99 3.32
N THR A 283 11.23 18.85 2.72
CA THR A 283 10.80 20.11 3.34
C THR A 283 10.11 19.87 4.69
N LEU A 284 9.15 18.94 4.75
CA LEU A 284 8.43 18.65 5.98
C LEU A 284 9.35 18.03 7.05
N VAL A 285 10.16 17.02 6.67
CA VAL A 285 11.04 16.33 7.62
C VAL A 285 12.10 17.29 8.16
N HIS A 286 12.80 18.02 7.30
CA HIS A 286 13.84 18.96 7.73
C HIS A 286 13.28 20.14 8.55
N TRP A 287 12.11 20.66 8.21
CA TRP A 287 11.43 21.67 9.01
C TRP A 287 11.11 21.16 10.42
N ILE A 288 10.61 19.93 10.55
CA ILE A 288 10.30 19.31 11.84
C ILE A 288 11.57 19.08 12.63
N GLU A 289 12.64 18.56 12.02
CA GLU A 289 13.93 18.31 12.67
C GLU A 289 14.65 19.60 13.10
N ALA A 290 14.42 20.69 12.40
CA ALA A 290 14.87 22.03 12.80
C ALA A 290 14.02 22.65 13.94
N GLY A 291 13.10 21.88 14.53
CA GLY A 291 12.26 22.29 15.65
C GLY A 291 10.92 22.89 15.24
N ALA A 292 10.50 22.71 14.00
CA ALA A 292 9.24 23.21 13.42
C ALA A 292 9.02 24.70 13.71
N PRO A 293 9.90 25.61 13.25
CA PRO A 293 9.78 27.04 13.53
C PRO A 293 8.51 27.64 12.93
N ARG A 294 7.83 28.53 13.69
CA ARG A 294 6.58 29.18 13.25
C ARG A 294 6.84 30.26 12.20
N GLY A 295 7.93 31.01 12.39
CA GLY A 295 8.13 32.25 11.64
C GLY A 295 7.15 33.36 12.06
N THR A 296 7.06 34.38 11.23
CA THR A 296 6.19 35.56 11.42
C THR A 296 4.95 35.46 10.53
N GLY A 297 3.98 36.36 10.73
CA GLY A 297 2.76 36.44 9.95
C GLY A 297 1.58 35.62 10.49
N GLU A 298 0.45 35.75 9.85
CA GLU A 298 -0.76 35.01 10.20
C GLU A 298 -0.65 33.53 9.76
N ASP A 299 -1.43 32.67 10.39
CA ASP A 299 -1.50 31.26 10.01
C ASP A 299 -2.42 31.08 8.78
N PRO A 300 -1.88 30.70 7.61
CA PRO A 300 -2.69 30.57 6.41
C PRO A 300 -3.82 29.55 6.55
N LEU A 301 -3.60 28.48 7.35
CA LEU A 301 -4.57 27.39 7.50
C LEU A 301 -5.80 27.79 8.29
N GLN A 302 -5.70 28.79 9.19
CA GLN A 302 -6.86 29.30 9.91
C GLN A 302 -7.89 30.00 9.01
N LYS A 303 -7.48 30.46 7.84
CA LYS A 303 -8.34 31.12 6.85
C LYS A 303 -9.03 30.13 5.90
N VAL A 304 -8.57 28.90 5.88
CA VAL A 304 -9.12 27.87 4.98
C VAL A 304 -10.41 27.34 5.55
N LYS A 305 -11.49 27.50 4.79
CA LYS A 305 -12.78 26.87 5.10
C LYS A 305 -12.79 25.46 4.50
N PHE A 306 -12.56 24.47 5.34
CA PHE A 306 -12.68 23.06 4.95
C PHE A 306 -14.15 22.65 5.01
N GLN A 307 -14.91 22.95 3.98
CA GLN A 307 -16.27 22.45 3.80
C GLN A 307 -16.29 21.62 2.52
N ALA A 308 -16.41 20.32 2.65
CA ALA A 308 -16.74 19.48 1.51
C ALA A 308 -18.18 19.84 1.05
N PRO A 309 -18.39 20.07 -0.25
CA PRO A 309 -19.75 20.24 -0.77
C PRO A 309 -20.58 18.99 -0.47
N GLU A 310 -21.86 19.13 -0.24
CA GLU A 310 -22.78 18.01 0.01
C GLU A 310 -22.68 16.95 -1.11
N TRP A 311 -22.59 17.43 -2.35
CA TRP A 311 -22.36 16.65 -3.54
C TRP A 311 -21.22 17.27 -4.34
N PRO A 312 -20.03 16.64 -4.36
CA PRO A 312 -18.84 17.21 -5.01
C PRO A 312 -18.99 17.52 -6.51
N LEU A 313 -19.84 16.76 -7.21
CA LEU A 313 -20.10 16.92 -8.65
C LEU A 313 -21.40 17.70 -8.94
N GLY A 314 -21.94 18.40 -7.94
CA GLY A 314 -23.25 19.03 -8.01
C GLY A 314 -24.39 18.04 -7.67
N LYS A 315 -25.65 18.48 -7.84
CA LYS A 315 -26.81 17.64 -7.53
C LYS A 315 -26.86 16.39 -8.45
N PRO A 316 -26.94 15.16 -7.90
CA PRO A 316 -27.08 13.95 -8.71
C PRO A 316 -28.42 13.90 -9.47
N ASP A 317 -28.43 13.18 -10.60
CA ASP A 317 -29.69 12.89 -11.32
C ASP A 317 -30.57 11.93 -10.53
N VAL A 318 -29.97 10.94 -9.85
CA VAL A 318 -30.65 9.97 -8.98
C VAL A 318 -29.89 9.85 -7.67
N ILE A 319 -30.61 9.78 -6.56
CA ILE A 319 -30.07 9.52 -5.23
C ILE A 319 -30.67 8.21 -4.73
N LEU A 320 -29.80 7.30 -4.32
CA LEU A 320 -30.17 6.03 -3.68
C LEU A 320 -29.91 6.12 -2.19
N ASP A 321 -30.94 5.89 -1.37
CA ASP A 321 -30.83 5.82 0.09
C ASP A 321 -30.51 4.40 0.51
N VAL A 322 -29.32 4.19 1.09
CA VAL A 322 -28.94 2.89 1.65
C VAL A 322 -29.58 2.74 3.03
N PRO A 323 -30.15 1.57 3.37
CA PRO A 323 -30.74 1.34 4.69
C PRO A 323 -29.79 1.73 5.82
N PRO A 324 -30.26 2.49 6.86
CA PRO A 324 -29.42 2.91 7.97
C PRO A 324 -28.85 1.72 8.75
N VAL A 325 -27.57 1.80 9.14
CA VAL A 325 -26.89 0.76 9.90
C VAL A 325 -26.39 1.31 11.23
N LYS A 326 -26.67 0.61 12.34
CA LYS A 326 -26.06 0.89 13.64
C LYS A 326 -24.67 0.29 13.70
N VAL A 327 -23.67 1.15 13.91
CA VAL A 327 -22.27 0.75 14.12
C VAL A 327 -21.97 0.85 15.61
N PRO A 328 -21.62 -0.26 16.29
CA PRO A 328 -21.30 -0.25 17.72
C PRO A 328 -19.99 0.49 17.99
N ALA A 329 -19.75 0.86 19.24
CA ALA A 329 -18.51 1.52 19.64
C ALA A 329 -17.27 0.63 19.47
N THR A 330 -17.42 -0.69 19.67
CA THR A 330 -16.32 -1.67 19.64
C THR A 330 -16.79 -3.00 19.04
N GLY A 331 -15.85 -3.86 18.69
CA GLY A 331 -16.09 -5.18 18.10
C GLY A 331 -15.76 -5.24 16.62
N ILE A 332 -16.21 -6.30 15.97
CA ILE A 332 -16.07 -6.54 14.52
C ILE A 332 -17.50 -6.60 13.96
N MET A 333 -17.70 -6.03 12.79
CA MET A 333 -18.94 -6.13 12.04
C MET A 333 -18.73 -6.92 10.76
N ASP A 334 -19.63 -7.89 10.52
CA ASP A 334 -19.68 -8.57 9.23
C ASP A 334 -20.10 -7.60 8.13
N TYR A 335 -19.65 -7.87 6.90
CA TYR A 335 -20.04 -7.07 5.75
C TYR A 335 -21.56 -7.07 5.56
N GLN A 336 -22.09 -5.93 5.16
CA GLN A 336 -23.52 -5.73 4.92
C GLN A 336 -23.76 -5.65 3.41
N HIS A 337 -24.74 -6.43 2.91
CA HIS A 337 -25.03 -6.54 1.48
C HIS A 337 -26.46 -6.11 1.13
N PRO A 338 -26.86 -4.84 1.38
CA PRO A 338 -28.19 -4.39 1.00
C PRO A 338 -28.30 -4.23 -0.52
N VAL A 339 -29.50 -4.48 -1.04
CA VAL A 339 -29.89 -4.16 -2.41
C VAL A 339 -30.92 -3.04 -2.37
N VAL A 340 -30.63 -1.95 -3.06
CA VAL A 340 -31.52 -0.79 -3.17
C VAL A 340 -32.17 -0.81 -4.55
N ALA A 341 -33.50 -0.78 -4.60
CA ALA A 341 -34.24 -0.78 -5.83
C ALA A 341 -33.89 0.43 -6.71
N ASN A 342 -33.69 0.21 -7.99
CA ASN A 342 -33.54 1.26 -8.97
C ASN A 342 -34.94 1.75 -9.43
N ALA A 343 -35.27 2.99 -9.11
CA ALA A 343 -36.58 3.59 -9.45
C ALA A 343 -36.57 4.38 -10.76
N MET A 344 -35.58 4.17 -11.64
CA MET A 344 -35.53 4.87 -12.93
C MET A 344 -36.62 4.35 -13.90
N SER A 345 -37.22 5.25 -14.66
CA SER A 345 -38.23 4.92 -15.67
C SER A 345 -37.64 4.41 -16.97
N GLU A 346 -36.36 4.68 -17.22
CA GLU A 346 -35.61 4.23 -18.42
C GLU A 346 -34.13 3.95 -18.05
N GLY A 347 -33.50 3.04 -18.80
CA GLY A 347 -32.06 2.80 -18.65
C GLY A 347 -31.25 3.99 -19.15
N ARG A 348 -30.10 4.26 -18.50
CA ARG A 348 -29.23 5.41 -18.84
C ARG A 348 -27.75 5.06 -18.71
N TRP A 349 -26.93 5.78 -19.47
CA TRP A 349 -25.47 5.70 -19.39
C TRP A 349 -24.95 6.57 -18.25
N MET A 350 -24.34 5.92 -17.25
CA MET A 350 -23.75 6.58 -16.10
C MET A 350 -22.36 7.09 -16.45
N LYS A 351 -22.08 8.34 -16.05
CA LYS A 351 -20.76 9.00 -16.23
C LYS A 351 -20.00 9.20 -14.91
N ALA A 352 -20.69 9.17 -13.78
CA ALA A 352 -20.05 9.30 -12.47
C ALA A 352 -20.97 8.81 -11.35
N THR A 353 -20.35 8.51 -10.19
CA THR A 353 -21.04 8.30 -8.92
C THR A 353 -20.35 9.06 -7.80
N THR A 354 -21.13 9.42 -6.77
CA THR A 354 -20.60 10.00 -5.53
C THR A 354 -21.29 9.39 -4.33
N PHE A 355 -20.63 9.44 -3.17
CA PHE A 355 -21.17 8.95 -1.92
C PHE A 355 -21.25 10.07 -0.89
N ARG A 356 -22.40 10.19 -0.24
CA ARG A 356 -22.62 11.03 0.93
C ARG A 356 -22.66 10.13 2.15
N ILE A 357 -21.63 10.24 2.99
CA ILE A 357 -21.42 9.47 4.20
C ILE A 357 -21.66 10.38 5.40
N THR A 358 -22.52 9.98 6.36
CA THR A 358 -22.80 10.79 7.54
C THR A 358 -21.73 10.69 8.60
N ASP A 359 -21.12 9.51 8.75
CA ASP A 359 -20.00 9.28 9.67
C ASP A 359 -18.84 8.57 8.95
N ARG A 360 -17.93 9.37 8.41
CA ARG A 360 -16.79 8.87 7.60
C ARG A 360 -15.83 7.99 8.38
N GLN A 361 -15.78 8.09 9.72
CA GLN A 361 -14.92 7.25 10.55
C GLN A 361 -15.47 5.84 10.72
N ALA A 362 -16.79 5.67 10.57
CA ALA A 362 -17.47 4.39 10.68
C ALA A 362 -17.45 3.58 9.36
N VAL A 363 -17.28 4.23 8.21
CA VAL A 363 -17.33 3.57 6.90
C VAL A 363 -15.91 3.32 6.38
N HIS A 364 -15.55 2.05 6.27
CA HIS A 364 -14.25 1.64 5.74
C HIS A 364 -14.25 1.65 4.21
N HIS A 365 -15.14 0.90 3.58
CA HIS A 365 -15.36 0.96 2.12
C HIS A 365 -16.78 0.56 1.76
N ILE A 366 -17.17 0.92 0.53
CA ILE A 366 -18.39 0.50 -0.12
C ILE A 366 -18.04 0.10 -1.55
N LEU A 367 -18.45 -1.09 -1.98
CA LEU A 367 -18.44 -1.51 -3.37
C LEU A 367 -19.88 -1.56 -3.87
N THR A 368 -20.09 -1.30 -5.18
CA THR A 368 -21.43 -1.27 -5.77
C THR A 368 -21.47 -1.90 -7.15
N GLY A 369 -22.57 -2.57 -7.44
CA GLY A 369 -22.82 -3.16 -8.76
C GLY A 369 -24.31 -3.21 -9.13
N VAL A 370 -24.60 -3.34 -10.40
CA VAL A 370 -25.96 -3.52 -10.91
C VAL A 370 -26.46 -4.91 -10.55
N VAL A 371 -27.72 -5.00 -10.14
CA VAL A 371 -28.37 -6.25 -9.71
C VAL A 371 -29.68 -6.45 -10.47
N GLY A 372 -29.98 -7.72 -10.84
CA GLY A 372 -31.22 -8.08 -11.49
C GLY A 372 -32.47 -7.86 -10.66
N THR A 373 -33.65 -7.89 -11.27
CA THR A 373 -34.96 -7.66 -10.62
C THR A 373 -35.34 -8.73 -9.60
N ASP A 374 -34.83 -9.93 -9.76
CA ASP A 374 -35.07 -11.10 -8.91
C ASP A 374 -34.33 -11.07 -7.57
N HIS A 375 -33.40 -10.12 -7.41
CA HIS A 375 -32.58 -9.97 -6.20
C HIS A 375 -32.89 -8.72 -5.38
N VAL A 376 -33.83 -7.90 -5.78
CA VAL A 376 -34.19 -6.70 -5.01
C VAL A 376 -34.83 -7.11 -3.68
N GLY A 377 -34.23 -6.70 -2.57
CA GLY A 377 -34.68 -7.02 -1.23
C GLY A 377 -34.00 -8.22 -0.56
N ASP A 378 -33.11 -8.92 -1.27
CA ASP A 378 -32.31 -10.01 -0.72
C ASP A 378 -30.95 -9.51 -0.18
N THR A 379 -30.31 -10.33 0.65
CA THR A 379 -28.87 -10.22 0.92
C THR A 379 -28.09 -10.84 -0.24
N PHE A 380 -27.04 -10.17 -0.70
CA PHE A 380 -26.47 -10.41 -2.00
C PHE A 380 -24.96 -10.70 -1.96
N SER A 381 -24.46 -11.65 -2.74
CA SER A 381 -23.00 -11.86 -2.89
C SER A 381 -22.48 -11.15 -4.15
N GLU A 382 -21.23 -10.65 -4.11
CA GLU A 382 -20.58 -9.98 -5.24
C GLU A 382 -20.56 -10.82 -6.54
N SER A 383 -20.58 -12.15 -6.41
CA SER A 383 -20.60 -13.06 -7.55
C SER A 383 -21.84 -12.92 -8.46
N GLN A 384 -22.84 -12.18 -8.02
CA GLN A 384 -24.10 -11.96 -8.74
C GLN A 384 -24.17 -10.55 -9.35
N TRP A 385 -23.14 -9.69 -9.14
CA TRP A 385 -23.15 -8.35 -9.70
C TRP A 385 -22.95 -8.37 -11.21
N GLY A 386 -23.68 -7.49 -11.88
CA GLY A 386 -23.42 -7.10 -13.26
C GLY A 386 -22.31 -6.03 -13.31
N ALA A 387 -22.59 -4.94 -14.03
CA ALA A 387 -21.61 -3.87 -14.16
C ALA A 387 -21.31 -3.19 -12.80
N SER A 388 -20.03 -2.98 -12.50
CA SER A 388 -19.60 -2.18 -11.35
C SER A 388 -19.99 -0.71 -11.54
N LEU A 389 -20.49 -0.10 -10.48
CA LEU A 389 -20.88 1.31 -10.47
C LEU A 389 -19.86 2.19 -9.69
N GLY A 390 -18.70 1.61 -9.35
CA GLY A 390 -17.67 2.24 -8.52
C GLY A 390 -17.87 1.96 -7.04
N GLY A 391 -17.10 2.67 -6.21
CA GLY A 391 -17.12 2.46 -4.77
C GLY A 391 -16.71 3.69 -3.98
N TYR A 392 -16.78 3.58 -2.67
CA TYR A 392 -16.25 4.55 -1.72
C TYR A 392 -15.07 3.93 -0.97
N GLY A 393 -14.03 4.71 -0.78
CA GLY A 393 -12.92 4.39 0.12
C GLY A 393 -12.45 5.66 0.82
N PRO A 394 -11.70 5.53 1.94
CA PRO A 394 -11.15 6.66 2.65
C PRO A 394 -10.38 7.61 1.72
N GLY A 395 -10.75 8.90 1.74
CA GLY A 395 -10.13 9.92 0.88
C GLY A 395 -10.74 10.05 -0.52
N ARG A 396 -11.58 9.12 -0.97
CA ARG A 396 -12.28 9.18 -2.26
C ARG A 396 -13.77 8.91 -2.08
N GLY A 397 -14.60 9.81 -2.56
CA GLY A 397 -16.05 9.67 -2.50
C GLY A 397 -16.74 9.92 -3.84
N SER A 398 -15.94 10.08 -4.91
CA SER A 398 -16.45 10.29 -6.28
C SER A 398 -15.69 9.42 -7.26
N ASN A 399 -16.44 8.75 -8.13
CA ASN A 399 -15.92 7.93 -9.21
C ASN A 399 -16.38 8.58 -10.52
N ILE A 400 -15.45 9.17 -11.26
CA ILE A 400 -15.71 9.79 -12.57
C ILE A 400 -15.16 8.85 -13.63
N GLN A 401 -16.03 8.43 -14.53
CA GLN A 401 -15.62 7.54 -15.62
C GLN A 401 -14.65 8.24 -16.57
N PRO A 402 -13.74 7.52 -17.24
CA PRO A 402 -12.90 8.08 -18.29
C PRO A 402 -13.74 8.79 -19.37
N ASP A 403 -13.16 9.84 -19.95
CA ASP A 403 -13.84 10.64 -20.96
C ASP A 403 -14.45 9.77 -22.06
N ASP A 404 -15.66 10.14 -22.50
CA ASP A 404 -16.42 9.47 -23.56
C ASP A 404 -16.68 7.98 -23.31
N THR A 405 -16.68 7.55 -22.02
CA THR A 405 -17.06 6.20 -21.61
C THR A 405 -18.24 6.24 -20.65
N GLY A 406 -19.01 5.16 -20.60
CA GLY A 406 -20.11 5.03 -19.66
C GLY A 406 -20.39 3.61 -19.24
N VAL A 407 -21.07 3.47 -18.12
CA VAL A 407 -21.62 2.20 -17.61
C VAL A 407 -23.13 2.23 -17.76
N TRP A 408 -23.69 1.19 -18.35
CA TRP A 408 -25.15 1.10 -18.52
C TRP A 408 -25.83 0.74 -17.19
N VAL A 409 -26.80 1.55 -16.78
CA VAL A 409 -27.70 1.29 -15.63
C VAL A 409 -29.10 1.04 -16.16
N PRO A 410 -29.67 -0.17 -16.01
CA PRO A 410 -30.99 -0.50 -16.53
C PRO A 410 -32.11 0.23 -15.77
N ALA A 411 -33.29 0.32 -16.37
CA ALA A 411 -34.49 0.91 -15.77
C ALA A 411 -35.07 0.10 -14.60
N SER A 412 -34.70 -1.16 -14.47
CA SER A 412 -35.24 -2.10 -13.49
C SER A 412 -34.11 -2.81 -12.74
N GLY A 413 -34.45 -3.54 -11.71
CA GLY A 413 -33.49 -4.18 -10.83
C GLY A 413 -33.09 -3.27 -9.67
N GLY A 414 -31.85 -3.39 -9.24
CA GLY A 414 -31.32 -2.64 -8.10
C GLY A 414 -29.85 -2.33 -8.23
N VAL A 415 -29.36 -1.65 -7.23
CA VAL A 415 -27.92 -1.51 -6.94
C VAL A 415 -27.63 -2.32 -5.70
N GLY A 416 -26.75 -3.29 -5.83
CA GLY A 416 -26.19 -4.04 -4.71
C GLY A 416 -25.03 -3.27 -4.11
N PHE A 417 -24.91 -3.33 -2.80
CA PHE A 417 -23.85 -2.71 -2.02
C PHE A 417 -23.13 -3.79 -1.22
N GLN A 418 -21.80 -3.71 -1.12
CA GLN A 418 -21.04 -4.36 -0.08
C GLN A 418 -20.47 -3.26 0.81
N ASN A 419 -20.98 -3.14 2.02
CA ASN A 419 -20.59 -2.12 2.96
C ASN A 419 -19.75 -2.73 4.09
N HIS A 420 -18.54 -2.20 4.27
CA HIS A 420 -17.69 -2.53 5.40
C HIS A 420 -17.66 -1.37 6.40
N TYR A 421 -18.13 -1.65 7.63
CA TYR A 421 -18.13 -0.70 8.72
C TYR A 421 -17.09 -1.05 9.78
N THR A 422 -16.44 -0.04 10.34
CA THR A 422 -15.40 -0.22 11.38
C THR A 422 -15.81 0.52 12.66
N PRO A 423 -16.05 -0.18 13.78
CA PRO A 423 -16.20 0.44 15.10
C PRO A 423 -14.95 1.24 15.47
N TYR A 424 -15.14 2.48 15.94
CA TYR A 424 -14.02 3.40 16.21
C TYR A 424 -14.06 4.05 17.60
N GLY A 425 -14.72 3.41 18.59
CA GLY A 425 -14.82 3.87 19.99
C GLY A 425 -16.08 4.67 20.30
N LYS A 426 -16.96 4.89 19.31
CA LYS A 426 -18.23 5.61 19.46
C LYS A 426 -19.34 4.86 18.73
N GLU A 427 -20.48 4.66 19.41
CA GLU A 427 -21.69 4.16 18.73
C GLU A 427 -22.26 5.23 17.81
N THR A 428 -22.62 4.86 16.59
CA THR A 428 -23.20 5.77 15.60
C THR A 428 -24.23 5.05 14.74
N THR A 429 -25.05 5.81 14.03
CA THR A 429 -25.94 5.29 12.98
C THR A 429 -25.55 5.92 11.65
N GLU A 430 -25.01 5.10 10.77
CA GLU A 430 -24.60 5.54 9.43
C GLU A 430 -25.81 5.56 8.48
N LYS A 431 -25.89 6.63 7.67
CA LYS A 431 -26.90 6.85 6.64
C LYS A 431 -26.22 7.22 5.34
N THR A 432 -25.81 6.21 4.61
CA THR A 432 -25.16 6.39 3.31
C THR A 432 -26.16 6.75 2.23
N GLN A 433 -25.80 7.69 1.37
CA GLN A 433 -26.50 7.96 0.11
C GLN A 433 -25.50 7.80 -1.05
N MET A 434 -25.98 7.22 -2.15
CA MET A 434 -25.26 7.15 -3.42
C MET A 434 -25.92 8.04 -4.45
N GLY A 435 -25.16 8.97 -5.04
CA GLY A 435 -25.60 9.82 -6.14
C GLY A 435 -25.13 9.26 -7.47
N LEU A 436 -26.03 9.13 -8.43
CA LEU A 436 -25.76 8.70 -9.81
C LEU A 436 -25.85 9.91 -10.73
N TYR A 437 -24.89 10.05 -11.63
CA TYR A 437 -24.82 11.10 -12.67
C TYR A 437 -24.80 10.45 -14.04
N PHE A 438 -25.69 10.87 -14.91
CA PHE A 438 -25.87 10.28 -16.23
C PHE A 438 -25.50 11.26 -17.34
N TYR A 439 -25.21 10.69 -18.51
CA TYR A 439 -25.15 11.46 -19.73
C TYR A 439 -26.54 12.01 -20.08
N PRO A 440 -26.64 13.26 -20.56
CA PRO A 440 -27.90 13.78 -21.10
C PRO A 440 -28.38 12.91 -22.27
N LYS A 441 -29.70 12.74 -22.40
CA LYS A 441 -30.30 12.02 -23.53
C LYS A 441 -29.92 12.68 -24.86
N GLY A 442 -29.44 11.89 -25.80
CA GLY A 442 -28.92 12.36 -27.08
C GLY A 442 -27.45 12.83 -27.04
N GLN A 443 -26.79 12.65 -25.88
CA GLN A 443 -25.35 12.91 -25.68
C GLN A 443 -24.70 11.72 -24.98
N GLU A 444 -25.11 10.51 -25.36
CA GLU A 444 -24.58 9.26 -24.83
C GLU A 444 -23.07 9.14 -25.13
N PRO A 445 -22.30 8.43 -24.31
CA PRO A 445 -20.87 8.23 -24.58
C PRO A 445 -20.68 7.34 -25.83
N THR A 446 -19.52 7.43 -26.45
CA THR A 446 -19.17 6.54 -27.58
C THR A 446 -18.88 5.13 -27.11
N TYR A 447 -18.23 4.95 -25.95
CA TYR A 447 -17.67 3.66 -25.53
C TYR A 447 -18.30 3.12 -24.25
N VAL A 448 -18.35 1.79 -24.18
CA VAL A 448 -18.76 1.05 -22.97
C VAL A 448 -17.55 0.87 -22.06
N LEU A 449 -17.63 1.36 -20.81
CA LEU A 449 -16.64 1.05 -19.79
C LEU A 449 -16.98 -0.28 -19.13
N ARG A 450 -16.00 -1.14 -19.04
CA ARG A 450 -16.11 -2.47 -18.42
C ARG A 450 -15.15 -2.61 -17.26
N THR A 451 -15.52 -3.48 -16.33
CA THR A 451 -14.67 -3.87 -15.20
C THR A 451 -14.53 -5.39 -15.21
N PHE A 452 -13.30 -5.87 -15.16
CA PHE A 452 -12.98 -7.28 -15.01
C PHE A 452 -12.21 -7.51 -13.71
N LEU A 453 -12.50 -8.62 -13.03
CA LEU A 453 -11.84 -9.00 -11.78
C LEU A 453 -10.89 -10.18 -12.05
N ILE A 454 -9.59 -9.92 -11.94
CA ILE A 454 -8.58 -10.98 -11.75
C ILE A 454 -8.61 -11.36 -10.28
N PHE A 455 -8.86 -12.62 -9.96
CA PHE A 455 -8.86 -13.09 -8.57
C PHE A 455 -8.28 -14.50 -8.47
N ASP A 456 -7.91 -14.93 -7.26
CA ASP A 456 -7.49 -16.28 -6.98
C ASP A 456 -8.35 -16.88 -5.85
N PHE A 457 -9.11 -17.92 -6.20
CA PHE A 457 -9.88 -18.68 -5.21
C PHE A 457 -9.09 -19.84 -4.61
N ALA A 458 -7.90 -20.12 -5.12
CA ALA A 458 -7.04 -21.23 -4.68
C ALA A 458 -6.03 -20.80 -3.60
N ILE A 459 -6.07 -19.53 -3.18
CA ILE A 459 -5.17 -18.98 -2.18
C ILE A 459 -5.13 -19.83 -0.91
N GLU A 460 -3.92 -20.18 -0.45
CA GLU A 460 -3.66 -20.93 0.76
C GLU A 460 -2.39 -20.43 1.43
N ILE A 461 -2.53 -19.55 2.43
CA ILE A 461 -1.40 -18.89 3.10
C ILE A 461 -1.04 -19.68 4.37
N PRO A 462 0.14 -20.33 4.44
CA PRO A 462 0.58 -21.07 5.60
C PRO A 462 0.74 -20.23 6.86
N PRO A 463 0.69 -20.85 8.07
CA PRO A 463 0.94 -20.16 9.33
C PRO A 463 2.36 -19.59 9.39
N GLY A 464 2.50 -18.36 9.88
CA GLY A 464 3.78 -17.72 10.15
C GLY A 464 4.59 -17.29 8.93
N GLU A 465 4.09 -17.45 7.72
CA GLU A 465 4.79 -17.07 6.50
C GLU A 465 4.70 -15.56 6.26
N GLU A 466 5.87 -14.90 6.10
CA GLU A 466 5.97 -13.44 5.97
C GLU A 466 5.88 -12.95 4.51
N PHE A 467 6.31 -13.76 3.54
CA PHE A 467 6.35 -13.38 2.13
C PHE A 467 5.71 -14.45 1.23
N HIS A 468 4.52 -14.90 1.63
CA HIS A 468 3.75 -15.83 0.80
C HIS A 468 3.40 -15.16 -0.54
N LYS A 469 3.59 -15.88 -1.65
CA LYS A 469 3.40 -15.33 -3.00
C LYS A 469 2.23 -16.02 -3.69
N GLU A 470 1.38 -15.21 -4.28
CA GLU A 470 0.32 -15.66 -5.17
C GLU A 470 0.39 -14.90 -6.50
N THR A 471 0.03 -15.57 -7.59
CA THR A 471 0.02 -14.99 -8.92
C THR A 471 -1.25 -15.43 -9.65
N SER A 472 -1.92 -14.48 -10.27
CA SER A 472 -3.02 -14.77 -11.18
C SER A 472 -2.94 -13.84 -12.38
N TYR A 473 -3.49 -14.26 -13.53
CA TYR A 473 -3.47 -13.46 -14.74
C TYR A 473 -4.77 -13.58 -15.54
N ILE A 474 -4.93 -12.69 -16.49
CA ILE A 474 -5.98 -12.81 -17.51
C ILE A 474 -5.41 -12.52 -18.89
N GLU A 475 -5.68 -13.37 -19.85
CA GLU A 475 -5.33 -13.17 -21.26
C GLU A 475 -6.50 -12.51 -22.00
N PHE A 476 -6.21 -11.37 -22.64
CA PHE A 476 -7.19 -10.62 -23.41
C PHE A 476 -7.42 -11.25 -24.80
N PRO A 477 -8.64 -11.70 -25.13
CA PRO A 477 -8.91 -12.34 -26.41
C PRO A 477 -8.95 -11.38 -27.60
N LYS A 478 -9.09 -10.07 -27.33
CA LYS A 478 -9.21 -8.99 -28.33
C LYS A 478 -8.47 -7.75 -27.85
N ASP A 479 -8.20 -6.83 -28.77
CA ASP A 479 -7.59 -5.54 -28.44
C ASP A 479 -8.49 -4.74 -27.49
N ALA A 480 -7.90 -4.23 -26.41
CA ALA A 480 -8.57 -3.41 -25.40
C ALA A 480 -7.77 -2.15 -25.06
N ILE A 481 -8.42 -1.20 -24.40
CA ILE A 481 -7.79 -0.02 -23.78
C ILE A 481 -8.00 -0.14 -22.28
N LEU A 482 -6.92 -0.25 -21.54
CA LEU A 482 -6.90 -0.27 -20.08
C LEU A 482 -6.79 1.16 -19.55
N TYR A 483 -7.73 1.56 -18.68
CA TYR A 483 -7.78 2.86 -18.06
C TYR A 483 -7.27 2.87 -16.63
N GLY A 484 -7.53 1.81 -15.87
CA GLY A 484 -7.22 1.78 -14.44
C GLY A 484 -7.11 0.38 -13.85
N ILE A 485 -6.53 0.33 -12.67
CA ILE A 485 -6.26 -0.90 -11.91
C ILE A 485 -6.62 -0.63 -10.45
N THR A 486 -7.40 -1.52 -9.83
CA THR A 486 -7.76 -1.44 -8.42
C THR A 486 -7.33 -2.72 -7.70
N PRO A 487 -6.17 -2.75 -7.05
CA PRO A 487 -5.74 -3.90 -6.26
C PRO A 487 -6.54 -4.00 -4.95
N HIS A 488 -6.94 -5.23 -4.58
CA HIS A 488 -7.64 -5.52 -3.34
C HIS A 488 -7.15 -6.82 -2.70
N ALA A 489 -6.91 -6.77 -1.42
CA ALA A 489 -6.65 -7.90 -0.53
C ALA A 489 -7.16 -7.53 0.87
N HIS A 490 -7.15 -8.47 1.82
CA HIS A 490 -7.49 -8.17 3.20
C HIS A 490 -6.25 -7.79 4.03
N VAL A 491 -6.34 -8.02 5.36
CA VAL A 491 -5.35 -7.50 6.33
C VAL A 491 -3.96 -8.13 6.24
N ARG A 492 -3.81 -9.25 5.53
CA ARG A 492 -2.49 -9.88 5.31
C ARG A 492 -1.82 -9.46 4.00
N GLY A 493 -2.51 -8.72 3.14
CA GLY A 493 -1.91 -8.17 1.94
C GLY A 493 -0.62 -7.40 2.27
N GLY A 494 0.51 -7.83 1.70
CA GLY A 494 1.84 -7.25 1.92
C GLY A 494 2.25 -6.31 0.80
N SER A 495 2.28 -6.80 -0.43
CA SER A 495 2.58 -6.01 -1.64
C SER A 495 1.76 -6.48 -2.83
N ALA A 496 1.58 -5.61 -3.82
CA ALA A 496 0.94 -5.93 -5.09
C ALA A 496 1.75 -5.40 -6.27
N GLN A 497 1.88 -6.18 -7.32
CA GLN A 497 2.47 -5.76 -8.59
C GLN A 497 1.57 -6.21 -9.74
N VAL A 498 1.30 -5.30 -10.66
CA VAL A 498 0.54 -5.59 -11.89
C VAL A 498 1.41 -5.29 -13.09
N SER A 499 1.48 -6.22 -14.02
CA SER A 499 2.27 -6.12 -15.25
C SER A 499 1.44 -6.51 -16.46
N ILE A 500 1.91 -6.09 -17.65
CA ILE A 500 1.44 -6.60 -18.93
C ILE A 500 2.55 -7.44 -19.56
N LEU A 501 2.23 -8.69 -19.91
CA LEU A 501 3.06 -9.56 -20.73
C LEU A 501 2.50 -9.55 -22.16
N TYR A 502 3.27 -8.98 -23.07
CA TYR A 502 2.89 -8.90 -24.48
C TYR A 502 3.11 -10.23 -25.21
N PRO A 503 2.43 -10.48 -26.34
CA PRO A 503 2.59 -11.72 -27.12
C PRO A 503 4.03 -11.97 -27.62
N ASN A 504 4.86 -10.94 -27.68
CA ASN A 504 6.26 -11.05 -28.04
C ASN A 504 7.20 -11.42 -26.86
N GLY A 505 6.64 -11.71 -25.69
CA GLY A 505 7.40 -12.06 -24.48
C GLY A 505 7.95 -10.89 -23.68
N LYS A 506 7.75 -9.63 -24.10
CA LYS A 506 8.13 -8.46 -23.33
C LYS A 506 7.15 -8.29 -22.16
N GLU A 507 7.66 -8.08 -20.96
CA GLU A 507 6.86 -7.72 -19.76
C GLU A 507 7.17 -6.29 -19.33
N ASP A 508 6.10 -5.47 -19.16
CA ASP A 508 6.20 -4.11 -18.61
C ASP A 508 5.39 -4.03 -17.31
N LYS A 509 5.93 -3.38 -16.29
CA LYS A 509 5.24 -3.14 -15.02
C LYS A 509 4.30 -1.96 -15.15
N LEU A 510 3.05 -2.13 -14.74
CA LEU A 510 2.00 -1.12 -14.82
C LEU A 510 1.77 -0.43 -13.47
N LEU A 511 1.78 -1.20 -12.38
CA LEU A 511 1.55 -0.74 -11.02
C LEU A 511 2.42 -1.56 -10.05
N ALA A 512 2.96 -0.91 -9.04
CA ALA A 512 3.58 -1.57 -7.90
C ALA A 512 3.21 -0.88 -6.60
N LEU A 513 2.75 -1.66 -5.64
CA LEU A 513 2.51 -1.27 -4.26
C LEU A 513 3.50 -2.05 -3.39
N PRO A 514 4.67 -1.51 -3.06
CA PRO A 514 5.64 -2.19 -2.20
C PRO A 514 5.11 -2.49 -0.80
N ARG A 515 4.11 -1.71 -0.38
CA ARG A 515 3.27 -1.96 0.78
C ARG A 515 1.82 -1.80 0.37
N TYR A 516 1.04 -2.86 0.54
CA TYR A 516 -0.41 -2.76 0.53
C TYR A 516 -0.88 -2.40 1.95
N ASP A 517 -1.97 -1.64 2.05
CA ASP A 517 -2.61 -1.31 3.32
C ASP A 517 -4.12 -1.41 3.14
N PHE A 518 -4.73 -2.38 3.82
CA PHE A 518 -6.15 -2.68 3.73
C PHE A 518 -7.05 -1.47 4.01
N SER A 519 -6.57 -0.53 4.83
CA SER A 519 -7.32 0.69 5.16
C SER A 519 -7.41 1.68 3.99
N TRP A 520 -6.63 1.49 2.93
CA TRP A 520 -6.51 2.45 1.83
C TRP A 520 -6.60 1.75 0.47
N GLN A 521 -7.82 1.55 0.00
CA GLN A 521 -8.11 0.87 -1.25
C GLN A 521 -8.32 1.91 -2.36
N TYR A 522 -7.28 2.16 -3.15
CA TYR A 522 -7.30 3.14 -4.22
C TYR A 522 -7.49 2.50 -5.59
N GLU A 523 -8.23 3.22 -6.44
CA GLU A 523 -8.25 3.02 -7.88
C GLU A 523 -7.12 3.81 -8.52
N TYR A 524 -6.24 3.15 -9.25
CA TYR A 524 -5.11 3.75 -9.93
C TYR A 524 -5.40 3.92 -11.42
N PHE A 525 -6.02 5.04 -11.80
CA PHE A 525 -6.25 5.35 -13.20
C PHE A 525 -4.95 5.81 -13.86
N LEU A 526 -4.59 5.17 -14.97
CA LEU A 526 -3.40 5.50 -15.76
C LEU A 526 -3.51 6.94 -16.28
N LYS A 527 -2.41 7.67 -16.26
CA LYS A 527 -2.34 9.03 -16.83
C LYS A 527 -2.67 9.00 -18.32
N ASP A 528 -2.07 8.05 -19.02
CA ASP A 528 -2.32 7.76 -20.42
C ASP A 528 -2.89 6.34 -20.52
N PRO A 529 -4.10 6.14 -21.08
CA PRO A 529 -4.68 4.82 -21.25
C PRO A 529 -3.79 3.90 -22.07
N LEU A 530 -3.70 2.62 -21.67
CA LEU A 530 -2.80 1.65 -22.26
C LEU A 530 -3.54 0.75 -23.28
N LYS A 531 -3.01 0.64 -24.50
CA LYS A 531 -3.47 -0.39 -25.44
C LYS A 531 -2.98 -1.77 -25.00
N VAL A 532 -3.92 -2.69 -24.77
CA VAL A 532 -3.70 -4.11 -24.48
C VAL A 532 -4.01 -4.88 -25.78
N PRO A 533 -3.01 -5.42 -26.49
CA PRO A 533 -3.28 -6.17 -27.70
C PRO A 533 -3.85 -7.56 -27.40
N ALA A 534 -4.58 -8.13 -28.34
CA ALA A 534 -5.06 -9.52 -28.27
C ALA A 534 -3.90 -10.48 -27.97
N GLY A 535 -4.13 -11.45 -27.08
CA GLY A 535 -3.12 -12.40 -26.60
C GLY A 535 -2.14 -11.84 -25.54
N ALA A 536 -2.27 -10.56 -25.15
CA ALA A 536 -1.52 -10.06 -24.01
C ALA A 536 -2.14 -10.53 -22.70
N LYS A 537 -1.29 -10.77 -21.68
CA LYS A 537 -1.72 -11.15 -20.34
C LYS A 537 -1.52 -9.98 -19.38
N ILE A 538 -2.54 -9.64 -18.60
CA ILE A 538 -2.39 -8.79 -17.42
C ILE A 538 -2.18 -9.70 -16.22
N ILE A 539 -1.05 -9.52 -15.53
CA ILE A 539 -0.60 -10.41 -14.47
C ILE A 539 -0.63 -9.63 -13.17
N ALA A 540 -1.31 -10.15 -12.16
CA ALA A 540 -1.32 -9.66 -10.79
C ALA A 540 -0.46 -10.58 -9.92
N ARG A 541 0.54 -10.02 -9.22
CA ARG A 541 1.40 -10.74 -8.27
C ARG A 541 1.28 -10.10 -6.91
N TRP A 542 0.95 -10.91 -5.92
CA TRP A 542 0.78 -10.47 -4.55
C TRP A 542 1.76 -11.14 -3.61
N THR A 543 2.08 -10.46 -2.51
CA THR A 543 2.67 -11.08 -1.34
C THR A 543 1.76 -10.89 -0.14
N TYR A 544 1.75 -11.87 0.76
CA TYR A 544 0.97 -11.85 1.99
C TYR A 544 1.89 -12.06 3.18
N ASP A 545 1.55 -11.42 4.30
CA ASP A 545 2.26 -11.54 5.58
C ASP A 545 1.31 -12.15 6.63
N ASN A 546 1.38 -13.49 6.80
CA ASN A 546 0.66 -14.24 7.83
C ASN A 546 1.53 -14.46 9.07
N SER A 547 2.55 -13.64 9.28
CA SER A 547 3.46 -13.75 10.43
C SER A 547 3.03 -12.85 11.60
N THR A 548 3.77 -13.00 12.72
CA THR A 548 3.63 -12.13 13.90
C THR A 548 4.15 -10.70 13.67
N ARG A 549 4.85 -10.44 12.56
CA ARG A 549 5.35 -9.12 12.16
C ARG A 549 4.25 -8.24 11.58
N ASN A 550 3.17 -8.84 11.09
CA ASN A 550 2.01 -8.10 10.60
C ASN A 550 1.09 -7.71 11.77
N PRO A 551 1.01 -6.41 12.13
CA PRO A 551 0.16 -5.98 13.25
C PRO A 551 -1.34 -6.09 12.96
N GLY A 552 -1.74 -6.22 11.69
CA GLY A 552 -3.13 -6.41 11.26
C GLY A 552 -3.57 -7.86 11.25
N ASN A 553 -2.63 -8.83 11.40
CA ASN A 553 -2.96 -10.25 11.34
C ASN A 553 -3.68 -10.72 12.61
N PRO A 554 -4.93 -11.19 12.52
CA PRO A 554 -5.70 -11.60 13.70
C PRO A 554 -5.18 -12.89 14.33
N ASP A 555 -4.63 -13.83 13.54
CA ASP A 555 -4.12 -15.12 14.03
C ASP A 555 -3.03 -15.68 13.10
N PRO A 556 -1.74 -15.50 13.43
CA PRO A 556 -0.63 -16.00 12.62
C PRO A 556 -0.42 -17.52 12.71
N THR A 557 -1.17 -18.22 13.53
CA THR A 557 -1.02 -19.68 13.75
C THR A 557 -1.90 -20.51 12.83
N LYS A 558 -2.79 -19.87 12.06
CA LYS A 558 -3.73 -20.55 11.17
C LYS A 558 -3.32 -20.45 9.71
N THR A 559 -3.60 -21.51 8.96
CA THR A 559 -3.65 -21.40 7.48
C THR A 559 -4.86 -20.56 7.10
N VAL A 560 -4.67 -19.66 6.15
CA VAL A 560 -5.71 -18.72 5.67
C VAL A 560 -6.07 -19.07 4.24
N TYR A 561 -7.37 -19.11 3.98
CA TYR A 561 -7.95 -19.42 2.68
C TYR A 561 -8.74 -18.24 2.13
N MET A 562 -9.14 -18.35 0.86
CA MET A 562 -10.04 -17.40 0.23
C MET A 562 -11.37 -17.32 0.99
N GLY A 563 -11.82 -16.10 1.25
CA GLY A 563 -13.12 -15.82 1.85
C GLY A 563 -13.44 -14.32 1.86
N GLU A 564 -14.70 -13.99 2.13
CA GLU A 564 -15.20 -12.61 2.05
C GLU A 564 -14.90 -11.78 3.30
N GLN A 565 -14.66 -12.41 4.45
CA GLN A 565 -14.49 -11.68 5.69
C GLN A 565 -13.05 -11.19 5.87
N THR A 566 -12.85 -10.08 6.55
CA THR A 566 -11.54 -9.47 6.84
C THR A 566 -10.55 -10.44 7.49
N SER A 567 -11.03 -11.43 8.25
CA SER A 567 -10.19 -12.47 8.89
C SER A 567 -9.73 -13.58 7.94
N GLU A 568 -10.39 -13.73 6.81
CA GLU A 568 -10.01 -14.57 5.69
C GLU A 568 -9.11 -13.76 4.76
N GLU A 569 -8.86 -14.21 3.51
CA GLU A 569 -8.04 -13.41 2.60
C GLU A 569 -8.60 -13.43 1.18
N MET A 570 -8.27 -12.39 0.42
CA MET A 570 -8.56 -12.28 -0.99
C MET A 570 -7.32 -11.91 -1.78
N MET A 571 -7.25 -12.40 -3.01
CA MET A 571 -6.42 -11.86 -4.06
C MET A 571 -7.34 -11.36 -5.16
N ALA A 572 -7.50 -10.04 -5.24
CA ALA A 572 -8.38 -9.44 -6.22
C ALA A 572 -7.71 -8.22 -6.89
N THR A 573 -7.88 -8.08 -8.19
CA THR A 573 -7.38 -6.94 -8.95
C THR A 573 -8.39 -6.59 -10.03
N TYR A 574 -9.09 -5.46 -9.84
CA TYR A 574 -10.05 -4.97 -10.82
C TYR A 574 -9.33 -4.22 -11.92
N LEU A 575 -9.72 -4.50 -13.17
CA LEU A 575 -9.26 -3.82 -14.38
C LEU A 575 -10.42 -2.99 -14.96
N HIS A 576 -10.18 -1.69 -15.17
CA HIS A 576 -11.15 -0.80 -15.82
C HIS A 576 -10.72 -0.60 -17.26
N TYR A 577 -11.52 -1.08 -18.22
CA TYR A 577 -11.11 -1.14 -19.62
C TYR A 577 -12.31 -0.99 -20.58
N ARG A 578 -12.04 -0.86 -21.86
CA ARG A 578 -12.99 -1.04 -22.96
C ARG A 578 -12.38 -1.87 -24.08
N TRP A 579 -13.21 -2.51 -24.86
CA TRP A 579 -12.77 -3.10 -26.13
C TRP A 579 -12.53 -2.01 -27.16
N VAL A 580 -11.57 -2.22 -28.08
CA VAL A 580 -11.21 -1.20 -29.07
C VAL A 580 -12.32 -0.99 -30.08
N ASP A 581 -12.95 -2.05 -30.54
CA ASP A 581 -14.00 -2.07 -31.57
C ASP A 581 -15.43 -2.11 -31.02
N GLU A 582 -15.59 -1.97 -29.67
CA GLU A 582 -16.89 -1.88 -29.03
C GLU A 582 -17.33 -0.43 -28.83
N THR A 583 -18.59 -0.17 -29.15
CA THR A 583 -19.26 1.11 -28.86
C THR A 583 -20.61 0.87 -28.19
N VAL A 584 -21.25 1.91 -27.66
CA VAL A 584 -22.61 1.79 -27.11
C VAL A 584 -23.64 1.37 -28.17
N ALA A 585 -23.41 1.71 -29.44
CA ALA A 585 -24.25 1.33 -30.56
C ALA A 585 -23.94 -0.07 -31.13
N HIS A 586 -22.75 -0.58 -30.85
CA HIS A 586 -22.28 -1.89 -31.32
C HIS A 586 -21.54 -2.61 -30.21
N GLN A 587 -22.26 -3.40 -29.41
CA GLN A 587 -21.70 -4.14 -28.29
C GLN A 587 -21.23 -5.54 -28.71
N THR A 588 -20.19 -6.03 -28.04
CA THR A 588 -19.51 -7.30 -28.34
C THR A 588 -19.52 -8.25 -27.13
N PRO A 589 -20.71 -8.77 -26.72
CA PRO A 589 -20.85 -9.60 -25.51
C PRO A 589 -20.01 -10.89 -25.55
N ASP A 590 -19.70 -11.41 -26.73
CA ASP A 590 -18.89 -12.62 -26.90
C ASP A 590 -17.44 -12.42 -26.40
N TYR A 591 -16.92 -11.18 -26.40
CA TYR A 591 -15.57 -10.91 -25.91
C TYR A 591 -15.49 -11.08 -24.39
N GLU A 592 -16.53 -10.66 -23.65
CA GLU A 592 -16.64 -10.90 -22.22
C GLU A 592 -16.72 -12.39 -21.89
N THR A 593 -17.49 -13.15 -22.66
CA THR A 593 -17.60 -14.60 -22.50
C THR A 593 -16.26 -15.30 -22.72
N GLN A 594 -15.50 -14.86 -23.74
CA GLN A 594 -14.15 -15.38 -24.00
C GLN A 594 -13.18 -15.00 -22.87
N LEU A 595 -13.23 -13.75 -22.41
CA LEU A 595 -12.38 -13.28 -21.30
C LEU A 595 -12.65 -14.08 -20.02
N GLN A 596 -13.92 -14.29 -19.68
CA GLN A 596 -14.33 -15.12 -18.54
C GLN A 596 -13.83 -16.57 -18.68
N GLY A 597 -13.83 -17.11 -19.90
CA GLY A 597 -13.32 -18.45 -20.20
C GLY A 597 -11.83 -18.63 -19.91
N ASN A 598 -11.05 -17.54 -19.97
CA ASN A 598 -9.61 -17.57 -19.71
C ASN A 598 -9.28 -17.48 -18.20
N LEU A 599 -10.26 -17.18 -17.34
CA LEU A 599 -10.01 -16.91 -15.93
C LEU A 599 -9.43 -18.11 -15.17
N LEU A 600 -9.96 -19.31 -15.41
CA LEU A 600 -9.54 -20.51 -14.68
C LEU A 600 -8.07 -20.86 -14.96
N MET A 601 -7.63 -20.69 -16.22
CA MET A 601 -6.22 -20.81 -16.59
C MET A 601 -5.38 -19.79 -15.82
N GLY A 602 -5.83 -18.53 -15.81
CA GLY A 602 -5.11 -17.46 -15.12
C GLY A 602 -4.97 -17.63 -13.60
N ILE A 603 -5.85 -18.41 -12.96
CA ILE A 603 -5.80 -18.71 -11.53
C ILE A 603 -4.89 -19.89 -11.22
N LEU A 604 -4.84 -20.90 -12.09
CA LEU A 604 -4.23 -22.19 -11.77
C LEU A 604 -2.93 -22.47 -12.53
N ASP A 605 -2.65 -21.81 -13.63
CA ASP A 605 -1.39 -21.90 -14.38
C ASP A 605 -0.37 -20.91 -13.83
N ASP A 606 0.26 -21.24 -12.69
CA ASP A 606 1.18 -20.36 -11.97
C ASP A 606 2.44 -20.01 -12.76
N ASN A 607 2.94 -20.95 -13.55
CA ASN A 607 4.15 -20.78 -14.33
C ASN A 607 3.89 -20.14 -15.72
N MET A 608 2.61 -19.92 -16.06
CA MET A 608 2.12 -19.28 -17.30
C MET A 608 2.57 -20.01 -18.58
N ASN A 609 2.74 -21.33 -18.50
CA ASN A 609 3.12 -22.15 -19.66
C ASN A 609 1.95 -22.54 -20.56
N GLY A 610 0.72 -22.16 -20.18
CA GLY A 610 -0.53 -22.45 -20.90
C GLY A 610 -1.16 -23.78 -20.55
N LYS A 611 -0.71 -24.44 -19.48
CA LYS A 611 -1.25 -25.70 -18.97
C LYS A 611 -1.38 -25.64 -17.45
N ILE A 612 -2.41 -26.27 -16.92
CA ILE A 612 -2.56 -26.51 -15.49
C ILE A 612 -1.96 -27.86 -15.17
N GLU A 613 -0.86 -27.88 -14.42
CA GLU A 613 -0.18 -29.10 -14.00
C GLU A 613 -0.70 -29.57 -12.62
N MET A 614 -0.54 -30.86 -12.32
CA MET A 614 -0.97 -31.40 -11.01
C MET A 614 -0.28 -30.69 -9.82
N SER A 615 0.94 -30.22 -10.00
CA SER A 615 1.73 -29.48 -8.99
C SER A 615 1.14 -28.10 -8.68
N GLU A 616 0.41 -27.50 -9.63
CA GLU A 616 -0.19 -26.16 -9.50
C GLU A 616 -1.59 -26.21 -8.86
N LEU A 617 -2.21 -27.38 -8.83
CA LEU A 617 -3.47 -27.59 -8.13
C LEU A 617 -3.23 -27.58 -6.61
N ARG A 618 -2.88 -26.41 -6.05
CA ARG A 618 -2.67 -26.20 -4.62
C ARG A 618 -4.00 -26.12 -3.88
N GLY A 619 -3.98 -26.25 -2.59
CA GLY A 619 -5.16 -26.12 -1.73
C GLY A 619 -6.26 -27.14 -2.00
N GLY A 620 -7.39 -26.89 -1.47
CA GLY A 620 -8.65 -27.37 -1.98
C GLY A 620 -9.04 -28.79 -1.71
N ALA A 621 -9.45 -29.03 -0.48
CA ALA A 621 -10.40 -30.10 -0.24
C ALA A 621 -11.81 -29.78 -0.80
N LYS A 622 -12.03 -28.58 -1.40
CA LYS A 622 -13.36 -28.09 -1.84
C LYS A 622 -13.28 -27.39 -3.21
N GLY A 623 -14.43 -27.25 -3.87
CA GLY A 623 -14.60 -26.44 -5.07
C GLY A 623 -13.93 -26.97 -6.34
N PRO A 624 -13.64 -26.06 -7.31
CA PRO A 624 -13.10 -26.42 -8.63
C PRO A 624 -11.77 -27.17 -8.58
N VAL A 625 -10.86 -26.81 -7.67
CA VAL A 625 -9.55 -27.47 -7.52
C VAL A 625 -9.68 -28.94 -7.16
N LYS A 626 -10.58 -29.28 -6.23
CA LYS A 626 -10.84 -30.69 -5.87
C LYS A 626 -11.35 -31.48 -7.09
N MET A 627 -12.23 -30.88 -7.85
CA MET A 627 -12.79 -31.52 -9.04
C MET A 627 -11.71 -31.75 -10.10
N LEU A 628 -10.87 -30.75 -10.36
CA LEU A 628 -9.74 -30.88 -11.29
C LEU A 628 -8.75 -31.94 -10.84
N LYS A 629 -8.38 -32.00 -9.55
CA LYS A 629 -7.55 -33.08 -8.99
C LYS A 629 -8.16 -34.45 -9.20
N THR A 630 -9.47 -34.58 -8.93
CA THR A 630 -10.17 -35.87 -9.03
C THR A 630 -10.26 -36.39 -10.46
N TYR A 631 -10.47 -35.51 -11.42
CA TYR A 631 -10.70 -35.88 -12.83
C TYR A 631 -9.54 -35.52 -13.73
N PHE A 632 -8.36 -35.18 -13.18
CA PHE A 632 -7.20 -34.68 -13.93
C PHE A 632 -6.85 -35.58 -15.12
N ALA A 633 -6.64 -36.88 -14.90
CA ALA A 633 -6.29 -37.82 -15.97
C ALA A 633 -7.40 -38.04 -17.01
N LEU A 634 -8.64 -37.68 -16.71
CA LEU A 634 -9.74 -37.72 -17.67
C LEU A 634 -9.80 -36.44 -18.51
N ILE A 635 -9.43 -35.29 -17.91
CA ILE A 635 -9.44 -33.99 -18.56
C ILE A 635 -8.19 -33.81 -19.42
N ASP A 636 -7.01 -34.21 -18.91
CA ASP A 636 -5.75 -34.32 -19.67
C ASP A 636 -5.87 -35.43 -20.69
N SER A 637 -6.61 -35.15 -21.77
CA SER A 637 -6.93 -36.11 -22.84
C SER A 637 -5.75 -36.37 -23.78
N SER A 638 -4.78 -35.45 -23.80
CA SER A 638 -3.53 -35.59 -24.56
C SER A 638 -2.49 -36.44 -23.82
N HIS A 639 -2.68 -36.65 -22.51
CA HIS A 639 -1.75 -37.36 -21.60
C HIS A 639 -0.34 -36.77 -21.58
N ASP A 640 -0.22 -35.44 -21.72
CA ASP A 640 1.06 -34.73 -21.69
C ASP A 640 1.43 -34.17 -20.31
N GLY A 641 0.59 -34.43 -19.29
CA GLY A 641 0.82 -34.10 -17.89
C GLY A 641 0.29 -32.73 -17.47
N GLY A 642 -0.43 -32.01 -18.36
CA GLY A 642 -1.04 -30.71 -18.08
C GLY A 642 -2.38 -30.56 -18.79
N ILE A 643 -3.31 -29.82 -18.19
CA ILE A 643 -4.61 -29.50 -18.77
C ILE A 643 -4.50 -28.17 -19.50
N ASP A 644 -4.59 -28.17 -20.82
CA ASP A 644 -4.59 -26.96 -21.62
C ASP A 644 -5.99 -26.31 -21.73
N ALA A 645 -6.07 -25.12 -22.34
CA ALA A 645 -7.32 -24.39 -22.51
C ALA A 645 -8.33 -25.14 -23.38
N LYS A 646 -7.90 -25.99 -24.34
CA LYS A 646 -8.80 -26.80 -25.22
C LYS A 646 -9.40 -27.94 -24.43
N GLU A 647 -8.60 -28.62 -23.65
CA GLU A 647 -9.01 -29.71 -22.75
C GLU A 647 -9.96 -29.20 -21.68
N MET A 648 -9.68 -28.03 -21.11
CA MET A 648 -10.56 -27.36 -20.15
C MET A 648 -11.91 -27.02 -20.79
N ALA A 649 -11.92 -26.48 -22.01
CA ALA A 649 -13.14 -26.16 -22.75
C ALA A 649 -13.93 -27.42 -23.13
N ALA A 650 -13.26 -28.52 -23.42
CA ALA A 650 -13.89 -29.82 -23.67
C ALA A 650 -14.54 -30.37 -22.39
N ALA A 651 -13.85 -30.34 -21.27
CA ALA A 651 -14.37 -30.76 -19.96
C ALA A 651 -15.59 -29.93 -19.53
N ALA A 652 -15.55 -28.61 -19.74
CA ALA A 652 -16.67 -27.72 -19.44
C ALA A 652 -17.96 -28.09 -20.20
N LYS A 653 -17.86 -28.61 -21.44
CA LYS A 653 -19.00 -29.08 -22.21
C LYS A 653 -19.62 -30.39 -21.69
N MET A 654 -18.83 -31.17 -20.93
CA MET A 654 -19.29 -32.44 -20.33
C MET A 654 -20.00 -32.20 -18.99
N MET A 655 -19.83 -31.00 -18.37
CA MET A 655 -20.52 -30.67 -17.15
C MET A 655 -21.99 -30.37 -17.39
N PRO A 656 -22.90 -30.77 -16.45
CA PRO A 656 -24.29 -30.36 -16.55
C PRO A 656 -24.37 -28.82 -16.55
N LYS A 657 -25.03 -28.26 -17.55
CA LYS A 657 -25.24 -26.82 -17.63
C LYS A 657 -25.94 -26.36 -16.34
N ARG A 658 -25.26 -25.60 -15.52
CA ARG A 658 -25.94 -24.78 -14.51
C ARG A 658 -26.85 -23.84 -15.30
N SER A 659 -28.10 -23.69 -14.82
CA SER A 659 -28.97 -22.63 -15.33
C SER A 659 -28.21 -21.32 -15.33
N PRO A 660 -28.28 -20.50 -16.39
CA PRO A 660 -27.56 -19.24 -16.41
C PRO A 660 -28.01 -18.43 -15.23
N THR A 661 -27.12 -18.31 -14.23
CA THR A 661 -27.27 -17.28 -13.19
C THR A 661 -27.18 -15.96 -13.90
N ALA A 662 -28.22 -15.14 -13.76
CA ALA A 662 -28.38 -13.86 -14.39
C ALA A 662 -27.18 -12.94 -14.11
N GLY A 663 -26.27 -12.84 -15.06
CA GLY A 663 -25.05 -12.04 -14.96
C GLY A 663 -24.63 -11.38 -16.25
N VAL A 664 -25.32 -11.70 -17.35
CA VAL A 664 -25.14 -10.97 -18.62
C VAL A 664 -26.31 -10.01 -18.74
N PRO A 665 -26.09 -8.69 -18.72
CA PRO A 665 -27.18 -7.76 -19.03
C PRO A 665 -27.76 -8.11 -20.40
N PRO A 666 -29.09 -8.04 -20.59
CA PRO A 666 -29.66 -8.18 -21.89
C PRO A 666 -29.03 -7.17 -22.86
N PRO A 667 -28.82 -7.52 -24.13
CA PRO A 667 -28.28 -6.55 -25.08
C PRO A 667 -29.10 -5.27 -25.02
N ALA A 668 -28.41 -4.11 -24.98
CA ALA A 668 -29.10 -2.82 -24.99
C ALA A 668 -30.11 -2.82 -26.17
N PRO A 669 -31.32 -2.26 -25.98
CA PRO A 669 -32.31 -2.21 -27.03
C PRO A 669 -31.68 -1.56 -28.26
N THR A 670 -31.79 -2.24 -29.40
CA THR A 670 -31.41 -1.73 -30.73
C THR A 670 -32.12 -0.41 -30.94
N ILE A 671 -31.40 0.68 -30.93
CA ILE A 671 -31.92 2.01 -31.30
C ILE A 671 -32.14 1.95 -32.80
N SER A 672 -33.37 1.76 -33.20
CA SER A 672 -33.74 1.92 -34.62
C SER A 672 -33.43 3.37 -35.05
N PRO A 673 -32.77 3.59 -36.18
CA PRO A 673 -32.51 4.93 -36.68
C PRO A 673 -33.82 5.68 -36.85
N VAL A 674 -33.97 6.80 -36.14
CA VAL A 674 -35.09 7.73 -36.37
C VAL A 674 -34.94 8.24 -37.78
N ALA A 675 -35.87 7.84 -38.64
CA ALA A 675 -35.97 8.34 -40.02
C ALA A 675 -36.12 9.88 -39.93
N SER A 676 -35.16 10.60 -40.49
CA SER A 676 -35.24 12.02 -40.72
C SER A 676 -36.47 12.36 -41.55
N ARG A 677 -37.38 13.13 -41.02
CA ARG A 677 -38.33 13.96 -41.77
C ARG A 677 -38.07 15.43 -41.47
#